data_b1efe0f46ba9d8037cb2566bf7071314
#
_entry.id   b1efe0f46ba9d8037cb2566bf7071314
#
_cell.length_a   1.000
_cell.length_b   1.000
_cell.length_c   1.000
_cell.angle_alpha   90.00
_cell.angle_beta   90.00
_cell.angle_gamma   90.00
#
_symmetry.space_group_name_H-M   'P 1'
#
loop_
_entity.id
_entity.type
_entity.pdbx_description
1 polymer ?
#
loop_
_entity_poly.entity_id
_entity_poly.type
_entity_poly.pdbx_seq_one_letter_code
_entity_poly.pdbx_strand_id
1 'polypeptide(L)'
;MQKGTLIEFWLHGHRHLAVVDRPKDNKHWIVVDHLNQAHTINPRQITYTIGPGYTTAEIPAFQAAVATQLDPDSLEVAWEILVEEGRSVDPAAMSTLLFADTEPVNCYAAHCLLSEDKLYFKQKGDVYEPRSVSQVADLKHQATIAQQRQQEWETLLSRLQQALAQPGSVDWQASDRPRLEALERYATFKEEANPRDATQAQEVLAALQRPETPEAAFDLLVALGLWQPHENLFLRRSQIPVQFPPTVLAMATSRLDAPPADADRDRVDLTHLKVYTIDDISTLEIDDGLSWEVLPDGREQLWIHIADPTRWVSPGDELDLEARRRSTTLYLPTGMIPMFPPEIATGPMSLNQGQVCCALSFGVILTPAGAVDAYTIVPSRIRPTYRLTYEDVDEMLELGVQAEPEIAAIARWGMVRSQWRQSQGAIAIHMPEASIKVQDDEVTIQLLDNSLARQLVAEMMILAGEVAARYGQAHNLPLPFRNQPQPELPPETELLQLPPGPVRYSAIRRCMPRSEVSLSPARHASLGLDTYAQVTSPIRRYSDLLAHFQIKAHLRGETPPFSAEQLQEVLMSVSAAAQEAVWVERQTNRYWGLEFLRRHATDLWQGLVLRWLREHESLALVLLEELGLELAMRFDRPVALGEQLTLRVAYVDPRNDVIHLREVDTPTVTDLPKVEQLA
;
A
#
# COMPACT_ATOMS: atom_id res chain seq x y z
N MET A 1 3.88 17.20 72.64
CA MET A 1 2.77 16.26 72.69
C MET A 1 2.54 15.78 74.11
N GLN A 2 1.28 15.49 74.50
CA GLN A 2 0.91 15.01 75.79
C GLN A 2 0.57 13.51 75.73
N LYS A 3 0.91 12.74 76.79
CA LYS A 3 0.53 11.34 76.88
C LYS A 3 -0.98 11.17 76.81
N GLY A 4 -1.46 10.18 76.12
CA GLY A 4 -2.91 9.95 75.91
C GLY A 4 -3.51 10.78 74.76
N THR A 5 -2.72 11.51 73.99
CA THR A 5 -3.22 12.21 72.80
C THR A 5 -3.40 11.22 71.66
N LEU A 6 -4.59 11.15 71.03
CA LEU A 6 -4.84 10.39 69.81
C LEU A 6 -4.39 11.23 68.60
N ILE A 7 -3.60 10.62 67.74
CA ILE A 7 -3.02 11.27 66.55
C ILE A 7 -3.19 10.37 65.30
N GLU A 8 -3.20 11.05 64.16
CA GLU A 8 -3.03 10.38 62.84
C GLU A 8 -1.59 10.59 62.36
N PHE A 9 -1.02 9.56 61.78
CA PHE A 9 0.27 9.62 61.08
C PHE A 9 0.29 8.67 59.88
N TRP A 10 1.19 8.92 58.95
CA TRP A 10 1.36 8.07 57.77
C TRP A 10 2.48 7.06 57.95
N LEU A 11 2.19 5.79 57.65
CA LEU A 11 3.17 4.70 57.66
C LEU A 11 2.95 3.81 56.42
N HIS A 12 3.99 3.65 55.61
CA HIS A 12 3.96 2.85 54.38
C HIS A 12 2.83 3.25 53.40
N GLY A 13 2.47 4.51 53.33
CA GLY A 13 1.41 5.00 52.45
C GLY A 13 -0.02 4.87 52.96
N HIS A 14 -0.20 4.41 54.20
CA HIS A 14 -1.52 4.27 54.85
C HIS A 14 -1.64 5.18 56.06
N ARG A 15 -2.88 5.61 56.36
CA ARG A 15 -3.22 6.35 57.57
C ARG A 15 -3.27 5.38 58.76
N HIS A 16 -2.64 5.80 59.87
CA HIS A 16 -2.67 5.07 61.12
C HIS A 16 -3.07 5.98 62.26
N LEU A 17 -3.94 5.48 63.15
CA LEU A 17 -4.26 6.12 64.41
C LEU A 17 -3.50 5.45 65.54
N ALA A 18 -2.90 6.27 66.40
CA ALA A 18 -2.22 5.78 67.57
C ALA A 18 -2.29 6.82 68.71
N VAL A 19 -2.17 6.31 69.93
CA VAL A 19 -2.14 7.12 71.13
C VAL A 19 -0.68 7.37 71.58
N VAL A 20 -0.37 8.63 71.85
CA VAL A 20 0.95 9.07 72.35
C VAL A 20 1.22 8.42 73.71
N ASP A 21 2.31 7.69 73.82
CA ASP A 21 2.72 7.03 75.11
C ASP A 21 3.77 7.90 75.83
N ARG A 22 4.95 8.07 75.21
CA ARG A 22 6.11 8.79 75.83
C ARG A 22 7.09 9.33 74.79
N PRO A 23 7.85 10.35 75.14
CA PRO A 23 8.96 10.76 74.32
C PRO A 23 10.03 9.65 74.30
N LYS A 24 10.62 9.37 73.13
CA LYS A 24 11.76 8.49 72.95
C LYS A 24 13.09 9.24 73.10
N ASP A 25 13.14 10.40 72.47
CA ASP A 25 14.26 11.32 72.49
C ASP A 25 13.75 12.79 72.21
N ASN A 26 14.67 13.72 72.00
CA ASN A 26 14.32 15.12 71.69
C ASN A 26 13.59 15.33 70.37
N LYS A 27 13.55 14.35 69.49
CA LYS A 27 13.02 14.41 68.13
C LYS A 27 11.94 13.37 67.82
N HIS A 28 11.82 12.32 68.62
CA HIS A 28 10.92 11.20 68.34
C HIS A 28 10.03 10.89 69.56
N TRP A 29 8.85 10.38 69.24
CA TRP A 29 7.85 9.94 70.20
C TRP A 29 7.49 8.47 69.93
N ILE A 30 7.17 7.75 71.01
CA ILE A 30 6.59 6.43 70.93
C ILE A 30 5.07 6.61 70.98
N VAL A 31 4.39 6.08 69.97
CA VAL A 31 2.94 6.01 69.89
C VAL A 31 2.48 4.55 69.77
N VAL A 32 1.35 4.21 70.29
CA VAL A 32 0.83 2.82 70.35
C VAL A 32 -0.48 2.77 69.62
N ASP A 33 -0.64 1.83 68.67
CA ASP A 33 -1.84 1.63 67.89
C ASP A 33 -2.86 0.70 68.61
N HIS A 34 -4.00 0.43 68.00
CA HIS A 34 -5.06 -0.42 68.53
C HIS A 34 -4.64 -1.91 68.66
N LEU A 35 -3.58 -2.35 67.99
CA LEU A 35 -3.01 -3.69 68.13
C LEU A 35 -1.91 -3.75 69.21
N ASN A 36 -1.77 -2.69 70.00
CA ASN A 36 -0.68 -2.50 70.99
C ASN A 36 0.74 -2.55 70.38
N GLN A 37 0.88 -2.25 69.09
CA GLN A 37 2.19 -2.10 68.46
C GLN A 37 2.74 -0.71 68.71
N ALA A 38 4.02 -0.64 69.14
CA ALA A 38 4.67 0.63 69.39
C ALA A 38 5.41 1.14 68.14
N HIS A 39 5.08 2.31 67.68
CA HIS A 39 5.70 2.98 66.58
C HIS A 39 6.56 4.17 67.02
N THR A 40 7.69 4.34 66.45
CA THR A 40 8.55 5.53 66.71
C THR A 40 8.33 6.55 65.58
N ILE A 41 7.72 7.68 65.91
CA ILE A 41 7.39 8.72 64.93
C ILE A 41 8.09 10.04 65.24
N ASN A 42 8.37 10.82 64.17
CA ASN A 42 8.75 12.23 64.29
C ASN A 42 7.48 13.08 64.32
N PRO A 43 7.39 14.18 65.12
CA PRO A 43 6.21 15.06 65.11
C PRO A 43 5.80 15.59 63.71
N ARG A 44 6.75 15.67 62.76
CA ARG A 44 6.45 16.04 61.36
C ARG A 44 5.69 15.00 60.56
N GLN A 45 5.59 13.76 61.07
CA GLN A 45 4.85 12.69 60.43
C GLN A 45 3.38 12.67 60.88
N ILE A 46 3.03 13.50 61.84
CA ILE A 46 1.65 13.66 62.32
C ILE A 46 0.91 14.54 61.29
N THR A 47 -0.18 14.02 60.80
CA THR A 47 -1.03 14.69 59.83
C THR A 47 -2.24 15.33 60.47
N TYR A 48 -2.68 14.77 61.60
CA TYR A 48 -3.75 15.32 62.37
C TYR A 48 -3.65 14.96 63.87
N THR A 49 -4.06 15.90 64.74
CA THR A 49 -4.12 15.66 66.20
C THR A 49 -5.58 15.74 66.67
N ILE A 50 -6.11 14.61 67.10
CA ILE A 50 -7.51 14.50 67.54
C ILE A 50 -7.72 15.13 68.90
N GLY A 51 -6.92 14.77 69.89
CA GLY A 51 -6.99 15.34 71.22
C GLY A 51 -6.50 14.41 72.32
N PRO A 52 -6.38 14.92 73.57
CA PRO A 52 -5.96 14.13 74.70
C PRO A 52 -7.10 13.28 75.32
N GLY A 53 -6.74 12.30 76.13
CA GLY A 53 -7.71 11.51 76.93
C GLY A 53 -8.10 10.20 76.33
N TYR A 54 -7.39 9.74 75.30
CA TYR A 54 -7.68 8.44 74.64
C TYR A 54 -6.75 7.31 75.09
N THR A 55 -7.28 6.11 75.04
CA THR A 55 -6.54 4.86 75.22
C THR A 55 -6.51 4.09 73.93
N THR A 56 -5.59 3.12 73.80
CA THR A 56 -5.47 2.28 72.61
C THR A 56 -6.72 1.41 72.36
N ALA A 57 -7.44 1.06 73.42
CA ALA A 57 -8.67 0.26 73.36
C ALA A 57 -9.86 1.03 72.75
N GLU A 58 -9.83 2.36 72.77
CA GLU A 58 -10.90 3.22 72.23
C GLU A 58 -10.73 3.52 70.72
N ILE A 59 -9.56 3.25 70.17
CA ILE A 59 -9.26 3.51 68.75
C ILE A 59 -10.27 2.82 67.81
N PRO A 60 -10.60 1.53 67.96
CA PRO A 60 -11.57 0.86 67.06
C PRO A 60 -12.97 1.47 67.13
N ALA A 61 -13.44 1.81 68.32
CA ALA A 61 -14.75 2.46 68.52
C ALA A 61 -14.78 3.88 67.90
N PHE A 62 -13.66 4.63 68.07
CA PHE A 62 -13.49 5.96 67.44
C PHE A 62 -13.51 5.83 65.90
N GLN A 63 -12.76 4.87 65.31
CA GLN A 63 -12.76 4.64 63.87
C GLN A 63 -14.15 4.24 63.35
N ALA A 64 -14.87 3.39 64.06
CA ALA A 64 -16.24 3.00 63.68
C ALA A 64 -17.20 4.24 63.72
N ALA A 65 -17.08 5.09 64.75
CA ALA A 65 -17.87 6.32 64.81
C ALA A 65 -17.55 7.31 63.68
N VAL A 66 -16.26 7.45 63.34
CA VAL A 66 -15.83 8.29 62.21
C VAL A 66 -16.36 7.75 60.88
N ALA A 67 -16.30 6.43 60.69
CA ALA A 67 -16.78 5.80 59.47
C ALA A 67 -18.27 6.05 59.16
N THR A 68 -19.08 6.23 60.21
CA THR A 68 -20.51 6.57 60.03
C THR A 68 -20.77 8.01 59.61
N GLN A 69 -19.76 8.88 59.71
CA GLN A 69 -19.83 10.29 59.33
C GLN A 69 -19.17 10.59 57.95
N LEU A 70 -18.53 9.61 57.34
CA LEU A 70 -17.85 9.80 56.07
C LEU A 70 -18.85 9.71 54.91
N ASP A 71 -19.39 10.89 54.53
CA ASP A 71 -20.20 11.06 53.34
C ASP A 71 -19.50 12.06 52.37
N PRO A 72 -18.82 11.58 51.31
CA PRO A 72 -18.15 12.42 50.37
C PRO A 72 -19.08 13.41 49.64
N ASP A 73 -20.36 13.08 49.46
CA ASP A 73 -21.33 13.92 48.74
C ASP A 73 -21.67 15.20 49.56
N SER A 74 -21.49 15.14 50.86
CA SER A 74 -21.66 16.33 51.74
C SER A 74 -20.67 17.47 51.43
N LEU A 75 -19.51 17.14 50.84
CA LEU A 75 -18.50 18.17 50.46
C LEU A 75 -18.98 19.07 49.35
N GLU A 76 -19.85 18.66 48.46
CA GLU A 76 -20.37 19.52 47.38
C GLU A 76 -21.18 20.66 47.94
N VAL A 77 -22.10 20.38 48.88
CA VAL A 77 -22.92 21.38 49.53
C VAL A 77 -22.06 22.36 50.36
N ALA A 78 -21.10 21.82 51.12
CA ALA A 78 -20.16 22.64 51.87
C ALA A 78 -19.30 23.55 50.96
N TRP A 79 -18.92 23.07 49.84
CA TRP A 79 -18.14 23.82 48.83
C TRP A 79 -18.97 24.97 48.20
N GLU A 80 -20.25 24.70 47.86
CA GLU A 80 -21.14 25.75 47.32
C GLU A 80 -21.25 26.96 48.28
N ILE A 81 -21.42 26.69 49.57
CA ILE A 81 -21.47 27.72 50.59
C ILE A 81 -20.15 28.47 50.70
N LEU A 82 -19.02 27.75 50.80
CA LEU A 82 -17.70 28.31 51.04
C LEU A 82 -17.12 29.04 49.85
N VAL A 83 -17.46 28.65 48.61
CA VAL A 83 -17.03 29.37 47.41
C VAL A 83 -17.73 30.70 47.24
N GLU A 84 -19.02 30.81 47.64
CA GLU A 84 -19.76 32.09 47.66
C GLU A 84 -19.20 33.05 48.72
N GLU A 85 -18.85 32.51 49.90
CA GLU A 85 -18.26 33.29 50.99
C GLU A 85 -16.78 33.66 50.72
N GLY A 86 -16.09 33.00 49.81
CA GLY A 86 -14.66 33.19 49.52
C GLY A 86 -13.76 32.80 50.70
N ARG A 87 -14.18 31.90 51.57
CA ARG A 87 -13.55 31.59 52.84
C ARG A 87 -12.88 30.22 52.83
N SER A 88 -11.64 30.17 53.29
CA SER A 88 -10.92 28.91 53.55
C SER A 88 -11.43 28.29 54.84
N VAL A 89 -11.34 26.99 54.95
CA VAL A 89 -11.86 26.20 56.11
C VAL A 89 -10.78 25.28 56.65
N ASP A 90 -10.73 25.14 57.94
CA ASP A 90 -9.99 24.08 58.64
C ASP A 90 -10.94 22.90 58.98
N PRO A 91 -10.46 21.74 59.46
CA PRO A 91 -11.31 20.63 59.79
C PRO A 91 -12.33 20.92 60.88
N ALA A 92 -12.06 21.83 61.84
CA ALA A 92 -13.00 22.15 62.89
C ALA A 92 -14.14 23.05 62.35
N ALA A 93 -13.83 24.04 61.53
CA ALA A 93 -14.84 24.85 60.87
C ALA A 93 -15.68 24.01 59.88
N MET A 94 -15.06 23.07 59.14
CA MET A 94 -15.78 22.13 58.29
C MET A 94 -16.69 21.22 59.09
N SER A 95 -16.26 20.72 60.26
CA SER A 95 -17.07 19.94 61.16
C SER A 95 -18.33 20.69 61.60
N THR A 96 -18.18 21.99 61.95
CA THR A 96 -19.33 22.84 62.31
C THR A 96 -20.30 22.97 61.12
N LEU A 97 -19.79 23.06 59.91
CA LEU A 97 -20.61 23.21 58.71
C LEU A 97 -21.36 21.91 58.36
N LEU A 98 -20.68 20.75 58.43
CA LEU A 98 -21.24 19.45 58.02
C LEU A 98 -22.10 18.80 59.13
N PHE A 99 -21.66 18.93 60.40
CA PHE A 99 -22.24 18.17 61.54
C PHE A 99 -22.83 19.04 62.62
N ALA A 100 -22.76 20.38 62.51
CA ALA A 100 -23.25 21.35 63.48
C ALA A 100 -22.54 21.32 64.84
N ASP A 101 -21.39 20.65 64.99
CA ASP A 101 -20.59 20.62 66.24
C ASP A 101 -19.10 20.49 65.93
N THR A 102 -18.28 20.44 66.99
CA THR A 102 -16.81 20.31 66.91
C THR A 102 -16.35 19.13 67.76
N GLU A 103 -17.16 18.11 67.87
CA GLU A 103 -16.77 16.89 68.54
C GLU A 103 -15.57 16.22 67.87
N PRO A 104 -14.62 15.60 68.62
CA PRO A 104 -13.41 15.04 68.04
C PRO A 104 -13.64 14.04 66.90
N VAL A 105 -14.73 13.26 66.97
CA VAL A 105 -15.15 12.33 65.92
C VAL A 105 -15.48 13.10 64.62
N ASN A 106 -16.28 14.12 64.72
CA ASN A 106 -16.76 14.93 63.61
C ASN A 106 -15.64 15.80 62.99
N CYS A 107 -14.79 16.41 63.83
CA CYS A 107 -13.60 17.10 63.36
C CYS A 107 -12.64 16.22 62.58
N TYR A 108 -12.45 14.96 63.07
CA TYR A 108 -11.58 14.00 62.35
C TYR A 108 -12.25 13.47 61.08
N ALA A 109 -13.58 13.24 61.08
CA ALA A 109 -14.30 12.91 59.85
C ALA A 109 -14.19 14.02 58.81
N ALA A 110 -14.36 15.30 59.22
CA ALA A 110 -14.13 16.44 58.32
C ALA A 110 -12.70 16.53 57.79
N HIS A 111 -11.67 16.23 58.63
CA HIS A 111 -10.29 16.13 58.19
C HIS A 111 -10.11 14.98 57.14
N CYS A 112 -10.70 13.83 57.35
CA CYS A 112 -10.63 12.71 56.42
C CYS A 112 -11.28 13.13 55.07
N LEU A 113 -12.49 13.65 55.08
CA LEU A 113 -13.19 14.10 53.87
C LEU A 113 -12.39 15.11 53.09
N LEU A 114 -11.89 16.19 53.76
CA LEU A 114 -11.12 17.25 53.11
C LEU A 114 -9.77 16.78 52.56
N SER A 115 -9.07 15.90 53.29
CA SER A 115 -7.74 15.43 52.89
C SER A 115 -7.79 14.37 51.75
N GLU A 116 -8.92 13.70 51.58
CA GLU A 116 -9.15 12.77 50.46
C GLU A 116 -9.78 13.44 49.25
N ASP A 117 -10.36 14.62 49.46
CA ASP A 117 -10.98 15.35 48.34
C ASP A 117 -9.94 15.82 47.33
N LYS A 118 -10.24 15.58 46.08
CA LYS A 118 -9.44 16.03 44.91
C LYS A 118 -10.21 16.99 44.02
N LEU A 119 -11.49 17.21 44.31
CA LEU A 119 -12.41 17.89 43.42
C LEU A 119 -12.75 19.31 43.91
N TYR A 120 -13.23 19.46 45.13
CA TYR A 120 -13.83 20.71 45.63
C TYR A 120 -12.84 21.59 46.34
N PHE A 121 -11.87 21.06 47.06
CA PHE A 121 -10.94 21.82 47.91
C PHE A 121 -9.49 21.58 47.49
N LYS A 122 -8.64 22.56 47.81
CA LYS A 122 -7.20 22.52 47.69
C LYS A 122 -6.56 22.80 49.02
N GLN A 123 -5.76 21.84 49.52
CA GLN A 123 -5.03 22.06 50.77
C GLN A 123 -3.92 23.13 50.61
N LYS A 124 -3.86 24.03 51.57
CA LYS A 124 -2.85 25.08 51.64
C LYS A 124 -2.40 25.26 53.10
N GLY A 125 -1.35 24.52 53.47
CA GLY A 125 -0.93 24.38 54.87
C GLY A 125 -1.98 23.64 55.69
N ASP A 126 -2.46 24.25 56.78
CA ASP A 126 -3.43 23.67 57.69
C ASP A 126 -4.90 23.97 57.34
N VAL A 127 -5.12 24.72 56.23
CA VAL A 127 -6.44 25.08 55.75
C VAL A 127 -6.73 24.56 54.36
N TYR A 128 -7.99 24.49 54.01
CA TYR A 128 -8.50 24.05 52.73
C TYR A 128 -9.23 25.24 52.06
N GLU A 129 -8.76 25.59 50.86
CA GLU A 129 -9.37 26.65 50.06
C GLU A 129 -10.38 26.00 49.08
N PRO A 130 -11.63 26.53 48.98
CA PRO A 130 -12.56 26.05 47.98
C PRO A 130 -12.03 26.40 46.57
N ARG A 131 -12.08 25.46 45.65
CA ARG A 131 -11.77 25.70 44.23
C ARG A 131 -12.86 26.55 43.60
N SER A 132 -12.53 27.36 42.63
CA SER A 132 -13.53 28.15 41.88
C SER A 132 -14.50 27.24 41.13
N VAL A 133 -15.70 27.75 40.84
CA VAL A 133 -16.73 27.03 40.06
C VAL A 133 -16.19 26.51 38.73
N SER A 134 -15.37 27.33 38.02
CA SER A 134 -14.75 26.92 36.78
C SER A 134 -13.75 25.74 36.97
N GLN A 135 -12.91 25.78 38.00
CA GLN A 135 -11.96 24.73 38.30
C GLN A 135 -12.63 23.38 38.62
N VAL A 136 -13.73 23.40 39.40
CA VAL A 136 -14.50 22.20 39.72
C VAL A 136 -15.20 21.66 38.47
N ALA A 137 -15.79 22.53 37.66
CA ALA A 137 -16.40 22.16 36.39
C ALA A 137 -15.37 21.47 35.43
N ASP A 138 -14.16 22.06 35.31
CA ASP A 138 -13.08 21.49 34.49
C ASP A 138 -12.64 20.11 35.01
N LEU A 139 -12.50 19.96 36.35
CA LEU A 139 -12.11 18.67 36.94
C LEU A 139 -13.21 17.61 36.78
N LYS A 140 -14.49 17.96 36.97
CA LYS A 140 -15.63 17.08 36.71
C LYS A 140 -15.67 16.66 35.24
N HIS A 141 -15.47 17.58 34.31
CA HIS A 141 -15.41 17.30 32.89
C HIS A 141 -14.25 16.35 32.55
N GLN A 142 -13.05 16.61 33.10
CA GLN A 142 -11.89 15.74 32.92
C GLN A 142 -12.15 14.32 33.48
N ALA A 143 -12.76 14.20 34.66
CA ALA A 143 -13.11 12.92 35.25
C ALA A 143 -14.12 12.16 34.39
N THR A 144 -15.16 12.85 33.88
CA THR A 144 -16.15 12.25 32.97
C THR A 144 -15.51 11.73 31.68
N ILE A 145 -14.63 12.54 31.05
CA ILE A 145 -13.88 12.10 29.86
C ILE A 145 -12.98 10.91 30.17
N ALA A 146 -12.29 10.91 31.31
CA ALA A 146 -11.43 9.81 31.72
C ALA A 146 -12.23 8.52 31.91
N GLN A 147 -13.39 8.61 32.57
CA GLN A 147 -14.30 7.49 32.78
C GLN A 147 -14.86 6.96 31.46
N GLN A 148 -15.27 7.85 30.56
CA GLN A 148 -15.77 7.47 29.24
C GLN A 148 -14.68 6.75 28.42
N ARG A 149 -13.45 7.27 28.40
CA ARG A 149 -12.31 6.64 27.73
C ARG A 149 -12.00 5.25 28.30
N GLN A 150 -12.12 5.10 29.62
CA GLN A 150 -11.90 3.81 30.25
C GLN A 150 -12.99 2.81 29.84
N GLN A 151 -14.25 3.21 29.80
CA GLN A 151 -15.36 2.37 29.35
C GLN A 151 -15.23 1.99 27.87
N GLU A 152 -14.86 2.94 27.01
CA GLU A 152 -14.60 2.69 25.59
C GLU A 152 -13.45 1.69 25.42
N TRP A 153 -12.40 1.82 26.23
CA TRP A 153 -11.27 0.90 26.23
C TRP A 153 -11.65 -0.53 26.63
N GLU A 154 -12.36 -0.68 27.74
CA GLU A 154 -12.82 -2.00 28.22
C GLU A 154 -13.76 -2.66 27.21
N THR A 155 -14.63 -1.85 26.58
CA THR A 155 -15.54 -2.32 25.54
C THR A 155 -14.79 -2.79 24.30
N LEU A 156 -13.78 -2.03 23.86
CA LEU A 156 -12.92 -2.42 22.74
C LEU A 156 -12.21 -3.75 23.04
N LEU A 157 -11.59 -3.89 24.22
CA LEU A 157 -10.90 -5.13 24.59
C LEU A 157 -11.85 -6.35 24.59
N SER A 158 -13.08 -6.18 25.09
CA SER A 158 -14.09 -7.23 25.04
C SER A 158 -14.43 -7.63 23.59
N ARG A 159 -14.61 -6.65 22.69
CA ARG A 159 -14.86 -6.91 21.25
C ARG A 159 -13.67 -7.58 20.57
N LEU A 160 -12.44 -7.15 20.87
CA LEU A 160 -11.23 -7.78 20.34
C LEU A 160 -11.13 -9.25 20.76
N GLN A 161 -11.43 -9.56 22.03
CA GLN A 161 -11.45 -10.93 22.54
C GLN A 161 -12.54 -11.76 21.86
N GLN A 162 -13.72 -11.19 21.66
CA GLN A 162 -14.81 -11.85 20.93
C GLN A 162 -14.41 -12.13 19.47
N ALA A 163 -13.84 -11.15 18.78
CA ALA A 163 -13.39 -11.31 17.39
C ALA A 163 -12.26 -12.34 17.26
N LEU A 164 -11.36 -12.44 18.25
CA LEU A 164 -10.32 -13.48 18.29
C LEU A 164 -10.91 -14.88 18.49
N ALA A 165 -11.98 -15.00 19.28
CA ALA A 165 -12.68 -16.28 19.46
C ALA A 165 -13.48 -16.69 18.22
N GLN A 166 -14.05 -15.73 17.50
CA GLN A 166 -14.85 -15.95 16.30
C GLN A 166 -14.63 -14.81 15.30
N PRO A 167 -13.66 -14.94 14.39
CA PRO A 167 -13.36 -13.91 13.40
C PRO A 167 -14.58 -13.54 12.55
N GLY A 168 -14.75 -12.23 12.30
CA GLY A 168 -15.86 -11.70 11.52
C GLY A 168 -17.22 -11.63 12.25
N SER A 169 -17.29 -12.00 13.53
CA SER A 169 -18.55 -11.96 14.33
C SER A 169 -18.85 -10.60 14.97
N VAL A 170 -17.91 -9.65 14.92
CA VAL A 170 -18.02 -8.37 15.62
C VAL A 170 -18.36 -7.24 14.66
N ASP A 171 -19.38 -6.46 15.02
CA ASP A 171 -19.67 -5.18 14.36
C ASP A 171 -18.87 -4.05 15.05
N TRP A 172 -17.85 -3.54 14.35
CA TRP A 172 -16.94 -2.52 14.85
C TRP A 172 -17.62 -1.15 14.92
N GLN A 173 -17.58 -0.53 16.08
CA GLN A 173 -18.18 0.80 16.30
C GLN A 173 -17.24 1.94 15.89
N ALA A 174 -17.81 3.14 15.75
CA ALA A 174 -17.03 4.33 15.41
C ALA A 174 -15.93 4.65 16.45
N SER A 175 -16.18 4.33 17.73
CA SER A 175 -15.21 4.48 18.83
C SER A 175 -14.00 3.55 18.73
N ASP A 176 -14.14 2.39 18.04
CA ASP A 176 -13.08 1.40 17.90
C ASP A 176 -12.09 1.77 16.79
N ARG A 177 -12.60 2.48 15.75
CA ARG A 177 -11.84 2.81 14.53
C ARG A 177 -10.47 3.45 14.78
N PRO A 178 -10.32 4.46 15.65
CA PRO A 178 -9.01 5.11 15.83
C PRO A 178 -7.91 4.14 16.27
N ARG A 179 -8.24 3.14 17.09
CA ARG A 179 -7.26 2.16 17.57
C ARG A 179 -7.03 1.03 16.57
N LEU A 180 -8.05 0.63 15.82
CA LEU A 180 -7.89 -0.31 14.71
C LEU A 180 -7.05 0.30 13.59
N GLU A 181 -7.32 1.54 13.22
CA GLU A 181 -6.51 2.28 12.25
C GLU A 181 -5.06 2.48 12.72
N ALA A 182 -4.85 2.69 14.02
CA ALA A 182 -3.50 2.76 14.59
C ALA A 182 -2.75 1.42 14.46
N LEU A 183 -3.42 0.29 14.72
CA LEU A 183 -2.87 -1.05 14.45
C LEU A 183 -2.53 -1.24 12.96
N GLU A 184 -3.45 -0.86 12.06
CA GLU A 184 -3.24 -0.95 10.62
C GLU A 184 -2.03 -0.12 10.16
N ARG A 185 -1.91 1.13 10.63
CA ARG A 185 -0.78 2.00 10.29
C ARG A 185 0.52 1.48 10.88
N TYR A 186 0.50 0.97 12.11
CA TYR A 186 1.70 0.41 12.73
C TYR A 186 2.18 -0.84 12.00
N ALA A 187 1.27 -1.76 11.64
CA ALA A 187 1.59 -2.94 10.84
C ALA A 187 2.09 -2.58 9.44
N THR A 188 1.53 -1.52 8.83
CA THR A 188 1.86 -1.08 7.47
C THR A 188 3.19 -0.37 7.40
N PHE A 189 3.43 0.63 8.26
CA PHE A 189 4.57 1.54 8.16
C PHE A 189 5.76 1.14 9.06
N LYS A 190 5.58 0.16 9.94
CA LYS A 190 6.63 -0.35 10.85
C LYS A 190 7.30 0.79 11.63
N GLU A 191 8.63 0.92 11.50
CA GLU A 191 9.42 1.96 12.17
C GLU A 191 9.12 3.38 11.66
N GLU A 192 8.50 3.52 10.48
CA GLU A 192 8.09 4.80 9.90
C GLU A 192 6.69 5.24 10.37
N ALA A 193 6.02 4.43 11.19
CA ALA A 193 4.70 4.77 11.73
C ALA A 193 4.76 6.01 12.62
N ASN A 194 3.69 6.82 12.58
CA ASN A 194 3.58 7.97 13.46
C ASN A 194 3.68 7.52 14.93
N PRO A 195 4.48 8.19 15.79
CA PRO A 195 4.66 7.80 17.18
C PRO A 195 3.37 7.61 17.98
N ARG A 196 2.34 8.43 17.67
CA ARG A 196 1.02 8.31 18.32
C ARG A 196 0.33 7.00 17.92
N ASP A 197 0.36 6.65 16.64
CA ASP A 197 -0.26 5.42 16.14
C ASP A 197 0.50 4.19 16.68
N ALA A 198 1.84 4.25 16.69
CA ALA A 198 2.66 3.19 17.28
C ALA A 198 2.32 2.97 18.77
N THR A 199 2.26 4.03 19.57
CA THR A 199 1.90 3.94 20.99
C THR A 199 0.50 3.33 21.18
N GLN A 200 -0.50 3.77 20.43
CA GLN A 200 -1.86 3.24 20.54
C GLN A 200 -1.95 1.77 20.13
N ALA A 201 -1.21 1.36 19.09
CA ALA A 201 -1.13 -0.02 18.67
C ALA A 201 -0.45 -0.91 19.73
N GLN A 202 0.67 -0.43 20.29
CA GLN A 202 1.41 -1.12 21.36
C GLN A 202 0.55 -1.29 22.62
N GLU A 203 -0.24 -0.28 23.02
CA GLU A 203 -1.20 -0.40 24.12
C GLU A 203 -2.21 -1.54 23.90
N VAL A 204 -2.73 -1.68 22.68
CA VAL A 204 -3.67 -2.78 22.34
C VAL A 204 -2.96 -4.14 22.41
N LEU A 205 -1.76 -4.23 21.81
CA LEU A 205 -0.98 -5.47 21.82
C LEU A 205 -0.61 -5.90 23.24
N ALA A 206 -0.14 -4.97 24.07
CA ALA A 206 0.19 -5.22 25.48
C ALA A 206 -1.02 -5.72 26.27
N ALA A 207 -2.19 -5.08 26.09
CA ALA A 207 -3.43 -5.50 26.76
C ALA A 207 -3.89 -6.91 26.36
N LEU A 208 -3.57 -7.35 25.13
CA LEU A 208 -3.81 -8.70 24.64
C LEU A 208 -2.64 -9.66 24.89
N GLN A 209 -1.62 -9.24 25.65
CA GLN A 209 -0.42 -10.01 25.98
C GLN A 209 0.35 -10.50 24.73
N ARG A 210 0.38 -9.67 23.67
CA ARG A 210 1.13 -9.92 22.45
C ARG A 210 2.40 -9.08 22.43
N PRO A 211 3.44 -9.50 21.66
CA PRO A 211 4.62 -8.66 21.42
C PRO A 211 4.22 -7.29 20.84
N GLU A 212 4.89 -6.23 21.30
CA GLU A 212 4.60 -4.86 20.86
C GLU A 212 5.33 -4.52 19.55
N THR A 213 5.22 -5.40 18.53
CA THR A 213 5.91 -5.29 17.25
C THR A 213 4.93 -5.08 16.08
N PRO A 214 5.38 -4.50 14.95
CA PRO A 214 4.57 -4.37 13.75
C PRO A 214 4.06 -5.72 13.21
N GLU A 215 4.87 -6.78 13.31
CA GLU A 215 4.50 -8.12 12.90
C GLU A 215 3.35 -8.67 13.76
N ALA A 216 3.42 -8.46 15.08
CA ALA A 216 2.33 -8.86 15.98
C ALA A 216 1.04 -8.06 15.74
N ALA A 217 1.15 -6.79 15.32
CA ALA A 217 0.00 -6.01 14.88
C ALA A 217 -0.62 -6.57 13.60
N PHE A 218 0.21 -6.96 12.62
CA PHE A 218 -0.24 -7.64 11.41
C PHE A 218 -0.97 -8.95 11.74
N ASP A 219 -0.35 -9.81 12.54
CA ASP A 219 -0.92 -11.11 12.95
C ASP A 219 -2.23 -10.93 13.72
N LEU A 220 -2.33 -9.87 14.54
CA LEU A 220 -3.57 -9.53 15.23
C LEU A 220 -4.67 -9.16 14.25
N LEU A 221 -4.40 -8.30 13.26
CA LEU A 221 -5.37 -7.89 12.25
C LEU A 221 -5.87 -9.06 11.41
N VAL A 222 -4.99 -10.02 11.09
CA VAL A 222 -5.37 -11.26 10.41
C VAL A 222 -6.24 -12.13 11.33
N ALA A 223 -5.85 -12.30 12.60
CA ALA A 223 -6.60 -13.10 13.57
C ALA A 223 -8.00 -12.52 13.87
N LEU A 224 -8.16 -11.20 13.78
CA LEU A 224 -9.44 -10.50 13.90
C LEU A 224 -10.33 -10.64 12.64
N GLY A 225 -9.80 -11.16 11.53
CA GLY A 225 -10.48 -11.23 10.24
C GLY A 225 -10.61 -9.88 9.53
N LEU A 226 -9.83 -8.88 9.94
CA LEU A 226 -9.79 -7.56 9.30
C LEU A 226 -8.86 -7.55 8.08
N TRP A 227 -7.81 -8.36 8.12
CA TRP A 227 -6.85 -8.51 7.03
C TRP A 227 -6.75 -9.96 6.58
N GLN A 228 -6.28 -10.12 5.32
CA GLN A 228 -5.94 -11.42 4.79
C GLN A 228 -4.51 -11.82 5.19
N PRO A 229 -4.18 -13.12 5.27
CA PRO A 229 -2.80 -13.58 5.56
C PRO A 229 -1.74 -13.00 4.60
N HIS A 230 -2.14 -12.75 3.34
CA HIS A 230 -1.30 -12.17 2.30
C HIS A 230 -1.69 -10.73 1.95
N GLU A 231 -2.19 -9.96 2.95
CA GLU A 231 -2.56 -8.55 2.75
C GLU A 231 -1.43 -7.77 2.10
N ASN A 232 -1.76 -6.99 1.07
CA ASN A 232 -0.77 -6.22 0.30
C ASN A 232 -0.39 -4.92 1.02
N LEU A 233 0.69 -4.98 1.81
CA LEU A 233 1.18 -3.82 2.55
C LEU A 233 1.76 -2.73 1.63
N PHE A 234 2.23 -3.06 0.44
CA PHE A 234 2.74 -2.08 -0.52
C PHE A 234 1.60 -1.21 -1.06
N LEU A 235 0.46 -1.85 -1.37
CA LEU A 235 -0.75 -1.15 -1.78
C LEU A 235 -1.31 -0.27 -0.65
N ARG A 236 -1.30 -0.77 0.61
CA ARG A 236 -1.73 0.02 1.78
C ARG A 236 -0.82 1.21 2.08
N ARG A 237 0.47 1.14 1.74
CA ARG A 237 1.42 2.25 1.84
C ARG A 237 1.22 3.30 0.76
N SER A 238 0.71 2.88 -0.38
CA SER A 238 0.50 3.75 -1.53
C SER A 238 -0.75 4.63 -1.38
N GLN A 239 -0.81 5.66 -2.20
CA GLN A 239 -2.00 6.49 -2.34
C GLN A 239 -2.92 6.04 -3.49
N ILE A 240 -2.67 4.86 -4.06
CA ILE A 240 -3.45 4.31 -5.17
C ILE A 240 -4.88 4.04 -4.72
N PRO A 241 -5.88 4.64 -5.40
CA PRO A 241 -7.27 4.42 -5.06
C PRO A 241 -7.72 3.02 -5.49
N VAL A 242 -8.14 2.20 -4.53
CA VAL A 242 -8.62 0.83 -4.80
C VAL A 242 -10.08 0.82 -5.25
N GLN A 243 -10.91 1.67 -4.66
CA GLN A 243 -12.33 1.76 -4.96
C GLN A 243 -12.66 3.02 -5.77
N PHE A 244 -13.69 2.93 -6.60
CA PHE A 244 -14.21 4.09 -7.31
C PHE A 244 -15.18 4.89 -6.42
N PRO A 245 -15.11 6.23 -6.45
CA PRO A 245 -16.12 7.07 -5.82
C PRO A 245 -17.52 6.81 -6.40
N PRO A 246 -18.59 6.93 -5.60
CA PRO A 246 -19.96 6.76 -6.09
C PRO A 246 -20.33 7.69 -7.26
N THR A 247 -19.77 8.90 -7.32
CA THR A 247 -19.99 9.85 -8.43
C THR A 247 -19.42 9.33 -9.74
N VAL A 248 -18.25 8.68 -9.72
CA VAL A 248 -17.61 8.07 -10.89
C VAL A 248 -18.43 6.87 -11.38
N LEU A 249 -18.89 6.01 -10.47
CA LEU A 249 -19.75 4.87 -10.82
C LEU A 249 -21.08 5.34 -11.40
N ALA A 250 -21.70 6.36 -10.83
CA ALA A 250 -22.93 6.95 -11.35
C ALA A 250 -22.72 7.56 -12.74
N MET A 251 -21.58 8.22 -12.99
CA MET A 251 -21.25 8.75 -14.32
C MET A 251 -21.07 7.60 -15.33
N ALA A 252 -20.37 6.53 -14.99
CA ALA A 252 -20.20 5.36 -15.86
C ALA A 252 -21.56 4.74 -16.21
N THR A 253 -22.42 4.51 -15.22
CA THR A 253 -23.79 4.01 -15.45
C THR A 253 -24.59 4.94 -16.37
N SER A 254 -24.56 6.25 -16.10
CA SER A 254 -25.24 7.23 -16.95
C SER A 254 -24.75 7.20 -18.41
N ARG A 255 -23.45 7.01 -18.64
CA ARG A 255 -22.87 6.88 -19.99
C ARG A 255 -23.31 5.59 -20.69
N LEU A 256 -23.48 4.50 -19.95
CA LEU A 256 -23.97 3.22 -20.47
C LEU A 256 -25.45 3.33 -20.86
N ASP A 257 -26.28 3.93 -20.02
CA ASP A 257 -27.72 4.08 -20.23
C ASP A 257 -28.06 5.09 -21.35
N ALA A 258 -27.31 6.18 -21.40
CA ALA A 258 -27.48 7.26 -22.36
C ALA A 258 -26.11 7.70 -22.92
N PRO A 259 -25.59 6.98 -23.93
CA PRO A 259 -24.32 7.31 -24.55
C PRO A 259 -24.26 8.77 -25.05
N PRO A 260 -23.20 9.52 -24.77
CA PRO A 260 -23.09 10.89 -25.25
C PRO A 260 -23.07 10.95 -26.77
N ALA A 261 -23.40 12.10 -27.36
CA ALA A 261 -23.26 12.31 -28.79
C ALA A 261 -21.80 12.08 -29.22
N ASP A 262 -21.61 11.37 -30.33
CA ASP A 262 -20.27 11.16 -30.87
C ASP A 262 -19.71 12.45 -31.41
N ALA A 263 -18.59 12.91 -30.88
CA ALA A 263 -17.89 14.10 -31.37
C ALA A 263 -17.30 13.86 -32.77
N ASP A 264 -16.90 12.62 -33.08
CA ASP A 264 -16.37 12.23 -34.39
C ASP A 264 -17.51 11.73 -35.31
N ARG A 265 -18.30 12.66 -35.83
CA ARG A 265 -19.49 12.35 -36.64
C ARG A 265 -19.19 11.56 -37.91
N ASP A 266 -18.01 11.81 -38.50
CA ASP A 266 -17.57 11.27 -39.79
C ASP A 266 -16.55 10.13 -39.60
N ARG A 267 -16.81 9.22 -38.64
CA ARG A 267 -15.93 8.05 -38.47
C ARG A 267 -15.88 7.22 -39.73
N VAL A 268 -14.68 6.89 -40.16
CA VAL A 268 -14.44 6.00 -41.30
C VAL A 268 -14.97 4.60 -40.99
N ASP A 269 -15.78 4.03 -41.86
CA ASP A 269 -16.29 2.68 -41.75
C ASP A 269 -15.22 1.67 -42.24
N LEU A 270 -14.60 0.98 -41.31
CA LEU A 270 -13.62 -0.08 -41.53
C LEU A 270 -14.19 -1.46 -41.09
N THR A 271 -15.50 -1.58 -40.93
CA THR A 271 -16.14 -2.83 -40.49
C THR A 271 -16.06 -3.95 -41.53
N HIS A 272 -15.63 -3.65 -42.76
CA HIS A 272 -15.41 -4.60 -43.83
C HIS A 272 -14.07 -5.33 -43.72
N LEU A 273 -13.10 -4.78 -42.94
CA LEU A 273 -11.82 -5.42 -42.68
C LEU A 273 -11.95 -6.54 -41.68
N LYS A 274 -11.18 -7.61 -41.86
CA LYS A 274 -10.97 -8.61 -40.82
C LYS A 274 -10.05 -8.00 -39.74
N VAL A 275 -10.56 -7.88 -38.53
CA VAL A 275 -9.80 -7.32 -37.40
C VAL A 275 -9.48 -8.44 -36.43
N TYR A 276 -8.22 -8.59 -36.06
CA TYR A 276 -7.67 -9.56 -35.13
C TYR A 276 -7.23 -8.83 -33.85
N THR A 277 -7.86 -9.14 -32.70
CA THR A 277 -7.33 -8.77 -31.39
C THR A 277 -6.51 -9.96 -30.85
N ILE A 278 -5.30 -9.68 -30.33
CA ILE A 278 -4.31 -10.71 -29.96
C ILE A 278 -3.79 -10.37 -28.57
N ASP A 279 -4.23 -11.13 -27.56
CA ASP A 279 -3.98 -10.84 -26.15
C ASP A 279 -3.74 -12.13 -25.35
N ASP A 280 -3.36 -11.99 -24.07
CA ASP A 280 -3.45 -13.11 -23.12
C ASP A 280 -4.93 -13.49 -22.91
N ILE A 281 -5.21 -14.77 -22.69
CA ILE A 281 -6.58 -15.28 -22.49
C ILE A 281 -7.29 -14.59 -21.34
N SER A 282 -6.55 -14.13 -20.33
CA SER A 282 -7.08 -13.42 -19.15
C SER A 282 -7.34 -11.92 -19.35
N THR A 283 -6.95 -11.36 -20.50
CA THR A 283 -7.14 -9.92 -20.81
C THR A 283 -8.64 -9.60 -20.94
N LEU A 284 -9.10 -8.61 -20.20
CA LEU A 284 -10.49 -8.14 -20.23
C LEU A 284 -10.62 -6.78 -20.93
N GLU A 285 -9.62 -5.92 -20.81
CA GLU A 285 -9.54 -4.60 -21.44
C GLU A 285 -8.76 -4.74 -22.74
N ILE A 286 -9.46 -4.81 -23.89
CA ILE A 286 -8.86 -5.02 -25.20
C ILE A 286 -8.64 -3.66 -25.87
N ASP A 287 -7.38 -3.22 -25.89
CA ASP A 287 -6.99 -1.91 -26.39
C ASP A 287 -6.71 -1.89 -27.89
N ASP A 288 -6.23 -2.98 -28.50
CA ASP A 288 -5.74 -2.97 -29.88
C ASP A 288 -6.24 -4.13 -30.73
N GLY A 289 -6.29 -3.86 -32.02
CA GLY A 289 -6.63 -4.82 -33.05
C GLY A 289 -5.87 -4.52 -34.35
N LEU A 290 -5.62 -5.55 -35.14
CA LEU A 290 -4.79 -5.47 -36.33
C LEU A 290 -5.58 -5.92 -37.56
N SER A 291 -5.33 -5.24 -38.70
CA SER A 291 -5.84 -5.64 -40.01
C SER A 291 -4.81 -5.38 -41.09
N TRP A 292 -5.04 -5.99 -42.24
CA TRP A 292 -4.22 -5.78 -43.43
C TRP A 292 -5.09 -5.80 -44.68
N GLU A 293 -4.76 -4.98 -45.64
CA GLU A 293 -5.41 -5.00 -46.93
C GLU A 293 -4.45 -4.66 -48.06
N VAL A 294 -4.85 -5.03 -49.28
CA VAL A 294 -4.18 -4.60 -50.50
C VAL A 294 -5.01 -3.51 -51.15
N LEU A 295 -4.39 -2.34 -51.34
CA LEU A 295 -5.02 -1.18 -51.96
C LEU A 295 -5.22 -1.38 -53.46
N PRO A 296 -6.11 -0.62 -54.12
CA PRO A 296 -6.37 -0.73 -55.57
C PRO A 296 -5.12 -0.49 -56.45
N ASP A 297 -4.12 0.21 -55.91
CA ASP A 297 -2.84 0.44 -56.61
C ASP A 297 -1.79 -0.66 -56.37
N GLY A 298 -2.17 -1.71 -55.63
CA GLY A 298 -1.34 -2.88 -55.30
C GLY A 298 -0.42 -2.70 -54.10
N ARG A 299 -0.42 -1.55 -53.44
CA ARG A 299 0.31 -1.36 -52.18
C ARG A 299 -0.40 -2.09 -51.02
N GLU A 300 0.38 -2.57 -50.11
CA GLU A 300 -0.11 -3.20 -48.90
C GLU A 300 -0.23 -2.15 -47.79
N GLN A 301 -1.38 -2.16 -47.08
CA GLN A 301 -1.63 -1.27 -45.94
C GLN A 301 -1.87 -2.08 -44.69
N LEU A 302 -1.11 -1.79 -43.66
CA LEU A 302 -1.33 -2.25 -42.29
C LEU A 302 -2.30 -1.30 -41.59
N TRP A 303 -3.24 -1.87 -40.87
CA TRP A 303 -4.12 -1.10 -39.99
C TRP A 303 -3.90 -1.52 -38.54
N ILE A 304 -3.68 -0.52 -37.69
CA ILE A 304 -3.58 -0.68 -36.25
C ILE A 304 -4.73 0.10 -35.65
N HIS A 305 -5.68 -0.60 -35.06
CA HIS A 305 -6.90 -0.06 -34.50
C HIS A 305 -6.73 0.01 -32.98
N ILE A 306 -6.80 1.21 -32.41
CA ILE A 306 -6.70 1.41 -30.96
C ILE A 306 -8.08 1.79 -30.43
N ALA A 307 -8.53 1.15 -29.37
CA ALA A 307 -9.75 1.46 -28.67
C ALA A 307 -9.88 2.97 -28.39
N ASP A 308 -11.09 3.49 -28.47
CA ASP A 308 -11.35 4.93 -28.34
C ASP A 308 -12.17 5.27 -27.08
N PRO A 309 -11.57 5.25 -25.87
CA PRO A 309 -12.29 5.66 -24.66
C PRO A 309 -12.77 7.10 -24.67
N THR A 310 -12.16 7.98 -25.51
CA THR A 310 -12.58 9.38 -25.65
C THR A 310 -13.97 9.52 -26.28
N ARG A 311 -14.55 8.43 -26.79
CA ARG A 311 -15.98 8.34 -27.16
C ARG A 311 -16.90 8.45 -25.94
N TRP A 312 -16.40 8.05 -24.78
CA TRP A 312 -17.13 7.91 -23.51
C TRP A 312 -16.69 8.91 -22.44
N VAL A 313 -15.47 9.40 -22.53
CA VAL A 313 -14.83 10.27 -21.55
C VAL A 313 -14.55 11.62 -22.21
N SER A 314 -14.90 12.69 -21.50
CA SER A 314 -14.59 14.06 -21.93
C SER A 314 -13.56 14.69 -20.99
N PRO A 315 -12.63 15.50 -21.49
CA PRO A 315 -11.67 16.20 -20.64
C PRO A 315 -12.35 16.97 -19.49
N GLY A 316 -11.98 16.68 -18.25
CA GLY A 316 -12.51 17.33 -17.06
C GLY A 316 -13.80 16.73 -16.48
N ASP A 317 -14.38 15.69 -17.08
CA ASP A 317 -15.50 14.98 -16.45
C ASP A 317 -15.02 14.04 -15.31
N GLU A 318 -15.97 13.47 -14.55
CA GLU A 318 -15.68 12.60 -13.41
C GLU A 318 -14.85 11.35 -13.77
N LEU A 319 -15.06 10.80 -14.99
CA LEU A 319 -14.29 9.65 -15.47
C LEU A 319 -12.86 10.06 -15.82
N ASP A 320 -12.66 11.22 -16.46
CA ASP A 320 -11.36 11.75 -16.79
C ASP A 320 -10.53 12.08 -15.53
N LEU A 321 -11.15 12.78 -14.57
CA LEU A 321 -10.49 13.17 -13.33
C LEU A 321 -10.06 11.94 -12.50
N GLU A 322 -10.89 10.91 -12.44
CA GLU A 322 -10.56 9.67 -11.75
C GLU A 322 -9.48 8.87 -12.50
N ALA A 323 -9.58 8.75 -13.82
CA ALA A 323 -8.56 8.11 -14.64
C ALA A 323 -7.20 8.82 -14.49
N ARG A 324 -7.20 10.16 -14.49
CA ARG A 324 -6.01 10.97 -14.22
C ARG A 324 -5.43 10.69 -12.84
N ARG A 325 -6.28 10.57 -11.79
CA ARG A 325 -5.85 10.26 -10.43
C ARG A 325 -5.22 8.87 -10.32
N ARG A 326 -5.78 7.87 -11.03
CA ARG A 326 -5.26 6.49 -11.08
C ARG A 326 -4.03 6.37 -11.96
N SER A 327 -3.95 7.18 -13.01
CA SER A 327 -2.87 7.20 -14.01
C SER A 327 -2.76 5.93 -14.87
N THR A 328 -2.91 4.76 -14.31
CA THR A 328 -2.82 3.48 -15.02
C THR A 328 -3.64 2.39 -14.31
N THR A 329 -4.06 1.37 -15.07
CA THR A 329 -4.51 0.09 -14.50
C THR A 329 -3.31 -0.58 -13.83
N LEU A 330 -3.48 -1.04 -12.59
CA LEU A 330 -2.45 -1.75 -11.81
C LEU A 330 -2.70 -3.25 -11.89
N TYR A 331 -1.74 -4.00 -12.40
CA TYR A 331 -1.80 -5.45 -12.53
C TYR A 331 -1.04 -6.13 -11.40
N LEU A 332 -1.76 -6.83 -10.53
CA LEU A 332 -1.20 -7.56 -9.40
C LEU A 332 -1.38 -9.06 -9.60
N PRO A 333 -0.54 -9.90 -9.03
CA PRO A 333 -0.74 -11.35 -9.06
C PRO A 333 -2.13 -11.80 -8.58
N THR A 334 -2.74 -11.07 -7.67
CA THR A 334 -4.07 -11.35 -7.09
C THR A 334 -5.25 -10.74 -7.85
N GLY A 335 -5.00 -10.00 -8.92
CA GLY A 335 -6.03 -9.31 -9.71
C GLY A 335 -5.61 -7.92 -10.16
N MET A 336 -6.50 -7.19 -10.81
CA MET A 336 -6.20 -5.83 -11.29
C MET A 336 -7.01 -4.77 -10.55
N ILE A 337 -6.45 -3.57 -10.48
CA ILE A 337 -7.14 -2.34 -10.08
C ILE A 337 -7.23 -1.46 -11.32
N PRO A 338 -8.40 -1.39 -11.98
CA PRO A 338 -8.54 -0.76 -13.28
C PRO A 338 -8.53 0.77 -13.21
N MET A 339 -8.13 1.41 -14.32
CA MET A 339 -8.14 2.87 -14.46
C MET A 339 -9.57 3.42 -14.60
N PHE A 340 -10.47 2.70 -15.27
CA PHE A 340 -11.88 3.01 -15.39
C PHE A 340 -12.75 1.98 -14.68
N PRO A 341 -14.02 2.32 -14.32
CA PRO A 341 -14.97 1.31 -13.83
C PRO A 341 -15.08 0.13 -14.80
N PRO A 342 -15.06 -1.13 -14.29
CA PRO A 342 -14.99 -2.33 -15.14
C PRO A 342 -16.11 -2.40 -16.20
N GLU A 343 -17.33 -1.98 -15.86
CA GLU A 343 -18.50 -2.09 -16.73
C GLU A 343 -18.35 -1.27 -18.02
N ILE A 344 -17.68 -0.12 -17.95
CA ILE A 344 -17.43 0.71 -19.12
C ILE A 344 -16.12 0.35 -19.81
N ALA A 345 -15.09 -0.04 -19.04
CA ALA A 345 -13.76 -0.40 -19.55
C ALA A 345 -13.79 -1.68 -20.39
N THR A 346 -14.34 -2.77 -19.83
CA THR A 346 -14.43 -4.08 -20.51
C THR A 346 -15.62 -4.19 -21.47
N GLY A 347 -16.55 -3.26 -21.37
CA GLY A 347 -17.73 -3.13 -22.23
C GLY A 347 -17.44 -2.28 -23.46
N PRO A 348 -18.09 -1.10 -23.58
CA PRO A 348 -18.08 -0.31 -24.81
C PRO A 348 -16.74 0.41 -25.10
N MET A 349 -15.80 0.47 -24.17
CA MET A 349 -14.45 0.97 -24.43
C MET A 349 -13.57 -0.07 -25.11
N SER A 350 -13.76 -1.37 -24.82
CA SER A 350 -12.95 -2.46 -25.37
C SER A 350 -13.35 -2.85 -26.79
N LEU A 351 -12.37 -3.39 -27.52
CA LEU A 351 -12.56 -3.92 -28.88
C LEU A 351 -13.14 -5.35 -28.83
N ASN A 352 -14.40 -5.46 -28.43
CA ASN A 352 -15.08 -6.73 -28.22
C ASN A 352 -15.44 -7.43 -29.55
N GLN A 353 -15.13 -8.74 -29.64
CA GLN A 353 -15.39 -9.56 -30.81
C GLN A 353 -16.86 -9.50 -31.25
N GLY A 354 -17.08 -9.32 -32.56
CA GLY A 354 -18.41 -9.30 -33.21
C GLY A 354 -19.21 -8.01 -33.03
N GLN A 355 -18.76 -7.10 -32.14
CA GLN A 355 -19.42 -5.81 -31.90
C GLN A 355 -18.83 -4.72 -32.81
N VAL A 356 -19.65 -3.71 -33.11
CA VAL A 356 -19.14 -2.50 -33.76
C VAL A 356 -18.52 -1.60 -32.67
N CYS A 357 -17.20 -1.44 -32.73
CA CYS A 357 -16.42 -0.67 -31.78
C CYS A 357 -15.93 0.64 -32.41
N CYS A 358 -15.82 1.69 -31.59
CA CYS A 358 -15.14 2.92 -31.98
C CYS A 358 -13.64 2.76 -31.74
N ALA A 359 -12.84 3.17 -32.73
CA ALA A 359 -11.39 3.12 -32.65
C ALA A 359 -10.75 4.40 -33.20
N LEU A 360 -9.51 4.67 -32.79
CA LEU A 360 -8.59 5.53 -33.52
C LEU A 360 -7.68 4.60 -34.32
N SER A 361 -7.79 4.66 -35.65
CA SER A 361 -7.11 3.72 -36.55
C SER A 361 -5.95 4.39 -37.27
N PHE A 362 -4.83 3.67 -37.29
CA PHE A 362 -3.58 4.07 -37.93
C PHE A 362 -3.39 3.17 -39.18
N GLY A 363 -3.61 3.73 -40.35
CA GLY A 363 -3.34 3.06 -41.62
C GLY A 363 -1.90 3.38 -42.08
N VAL A 364 -1.05 2.39 -42.26
CA VAL A 364 0.36 2.58 -42.53
C VAL A 364 0.81 1.78 -43.75
N ILE A 365 1.51 2.45 -44.65
CA ILE A 365 2.18 1.84 -45.78
C ILE A 365 3.67 1.90 -45.50
N LEU A 366 4.35 0.77 -45.62
CA LEU A 366 5.78 0.66 -45.39
C LEU A 366 6.53 0.60 -46.74
N THR A 367 7.74 1.13 -46.75
CA THR A 367 8.68 0.84 -47.83
C THR A 367 9.10 -0.65 -47.77
N PRO A 368 9.66 -1.21 -48.87
CA PRO A 368 10.17 -2.60 -48.83
C PRO A 368 11.25 -2.83 -47.79
N ALA A 369 11.91 -1.78 -47.32
CA ALA A 369 12.92 -1.83 -46.27
C ALA A 369 12.33 -1.73 -44.84
N GLY A 370 11.01 -1.44 -44.69
CA GLY A 370 10.33 -1.34 -43.39
C GLY A 370 10.23 0.08 -42.83
N ALA A 371 10.70 1.12 -43.52
CA ALA A 371 10.44 2.51 -43.12
C ALA A 371 8.98 2.90 -43.41
N VAL A 372 8.42 3.84 -42.64
CA VAL A 372 7.11 4.43 -42.93
C VAL A 372 7.15 5.26 -44.19
N ASP A 373 6.46 4.87 -45.26
CA ASP A 373 6.30 5.57 -46.51
C ASP A 373 5.15 6.58 -46.48
N ALA A 374 3.98 6.10 -46.09
CA ALA A 374 2.78 6.91 -45.91
C ALA A 374 1.96 6.45 -44.73
N TYR A 375 1.19 7.34 -44.14
CA TYR A 375 0.26 7.00 -43.09
C TYR A 375 -0.97 7.88 -43.10
N THR A 376 -2.03 7.35 -42.46
CA THR A 376 -3.25 8.10 -42.13
C THR A 376 -3.68 7.77 -40.70
N ILE A 377 -4.27 8.74 -40.01
CA ILE A 377 -4.86 8.56 -38.69
C ILE A 377 -6.31 9.00 -38.78
N VAL A 378 -7.25 8.12 -38.42
CA VAL A 378 -8.69 8.41 -38.53
C VAL A 378 -9.48 7.84 -37.36
N PRO A 379 -10.43 8.60 -36.81
CA PRO A 379 -11.51 8.01 -36.02
C PRO A 379 -12.31 7.04 -36.89
N SER A 380 -12.54 5.82 -36.42
CA SER A 380 -13.15 4.76 -37.23
C SER A 380 -14.19 3.95 -36.45
N ARG A 381 -14.94 3.15 -37.21
CA ARG A 381 -15.73 2.03 -36.69
C ARG A 381 -15.15 0.75 -37.25
N ILE A 382 -14.90 -0.18 -36.37
CA ILE A 382 -14.39 -1.52 -36.69
C ILE A 382 -15.29 -2.59 -36.10
N ARG A 383 -15.14 -3.82 -36.57
CA ARG A 383 -15.80 -4.99 -35.99
C ARG A 383 -14.76 -6.10 -35.81
N PRO A 384 -14.21 -6.27 -34.60
CA PRO A 384 -13.27 -7.36 -34.36
C PRO A 384 -13.84 -8.71 -34.79
N THR A 385 -13.14 -9.35 -35.71
CA THR A 385 -13.57 -10.64 -36.30
C THR A 385 -13.17 -11.79 -35.39
N TYR A 386 -11.94 -11.73 -34.91
CA TYR A 386 -11.35 -12.77 -34.08
C TYR A 386 -10.75 -12.15 -32.80
N ARG A 387 -10.96 -12.85 -31.71
CA ARG A 387 -10.21 -12.66 -30.47
C ARG A 387 -9.31 -13.88 -30.31
N LEU A 388 -8.01 -13.69 -30.51
CA LEU A 388 -6.99 -14.73 -30.49
C LEU A 388 -6.08 -14.55 -29.26
N THR A 389 -5.51 -15.67 -28.81
CA THR A 389 -4.38 -15.64 -27.88
C THR A 389 -3.06 -15.57 -28.65
N TYR A 390 -1.96 -15.31 -27.97
CA TYR A 390 -0.64 -15.37 -28.58
C TYR A 390 -0.33 -16.78 -29.09
N GLU A 391 -0.74 -17.79 -28.32
CA GLU A 391 -0.57 -19.20 -28.65
C GLU A 391 -1.34 -19.58 -29.92
N ASP A 392 -2.60 -19.10 -30.06
CA ASP A 392 -3.39 -19.31 -31.29
C ASP A 392 -2.67 -18.76 -32.52
N VAL A 393 -2.12 -17.54 -32.41
CA VAL A 393 -1.41 -16.89 -33.53
C VAL A 393 -0.09 -17.60 -33.84
N ASP A 394 0.67 -18.01 -32.83
CA ASP A 394 1.88 -18.79 -33.04
C ASP A 394 1.59 -20.12 -33.77
N GLU A 395 0.53 -20.85 -33.36
CA GLU A 395 0.08 -22.05 -34.05
C GLU A 395 -0.36 -21.80 -35.50
N MET A 396 -1.12 -20.70 -35.72
CA MET A 396 -1.52 -20.29 -37.08
C MET A 396 -0.33 -19.98 -37.97
N LEU A 397 0.69 -19.32 -37.45
CA LEU A 397 1.93 -19.01 -38.20
C LEU A 397 2.75 -20.27 -38.48
N GLU A 398 2.85 -21.19 -37.52
CA GLU A 398 3.58 -22.45 -37.68
C GLU A 398 2.89 -23.37 -38.72
N LEU A 399 1.58 -23.49 -38.66
CA LEU A 399 0.79 -24.32 -39.59
C LEU A 399 0.60 -23.65 -40.97
N GLY A 400 0.87 -22.39 -41.12
CA GLY A 400 0.70 -21.64 -42.36
C GLY A 400 -0.76 -21.59 -42.82
N VAL A 401 -1.68 -21.19 -41.95
CA VAL A 401 -3.12 -21.19 -42.20
C VAL A 401 -3.50 -20.30 -43.39
N GLN A 402 -3.92 -20.93 -44.51
CA GLN A 402 -4.24 -20.22 -45.74
C GLN A 402 -5.56 -19.45 -45.70
N ALA A 403 -6.46 -19.80 -44.76
CA ALA A 403 -7.75 -19.11 -44.60
C ALA A 403 -7.61 -17.68 -44.04
N GLU A 404 -6.52 -17.39 -43.36
CA GLU A 404 -6.25 -16.11 -42.68
C GLU A 404 -4.87 -15.54 -43.16
N PRO A 405 -4.74 -15.18 -44.47
CA PRO A 405 -3.49 -14.68 -45.04
C PRO A 405 -3.05 -13.37 -44.41
N GLU A 406 -3.98 -12.62 -43.82
CA GLU A 406 -3.73 -11.34 -43.17
C GLU A 406 -2.74 -11.51 -42.00
N ILE A 407 -2.85 -12.57 -41.19
CA ILE A 407 -1.95 -12.84 -40.06
C ILE A 407 -0.52 -13.06 -40.56
N ALA A 408 -0.37 -13.86 -41.63
CA ALA A 408 0.94 -14.10 -42.23
C ALA A 408 1.55 -12.80 -42.84
N ALA A 409 0.71 -11.96 -43.45
CA ALA A 409 1.14 -10.67 -43.99
C ALA A 409 1.60 -9.70 -42.88
N ILE A 410 0.81 -9.59 -41.79
CA ILE A 410 1.16 -8.74 -40.62
C ILE A 410 2.45 -9.24 -39.98
N ALA A 411 2.63 -10.58 -39.81
CA ALA A 411 3.85 -11.17 -39.26
C ALA A 411 5.07 -10.90 -40.13
N ARG A 412 4.94 -11.03 -41.44
CA ARG A 412 6.01 -10.70 -42.42
C ARG A 412 6.44 -9.23 -42.28
N TRP A 413 5.46 -8.31 -42.26
CA TRP A 413 5.77 -6.89 -42.10
C TRP A 413 6.32 -6.56 -40.72
N GLY A 414 5.89 -7.24 -39.67
CA GLY A 414 6.47 -7.13 -38.33
C GLY A 414 7.97 -7.49 -38.32
N MET A 415 8.35 -8.59 -39.00
CA MET A 415 9.78 -8.96 -39.14
C MET A 415 10.59 -7.91 -39.93
N VAL A 416 10.05 -7.46 -41.07
CA VAL A 416 10.71 -6.43 -41.88
C VAL A 416 10.88 -5.14 -41.06
N ARG A 417 9.87 -4.77 -40.28
CA ARG A 417 9.91 -3.60 -39.44
C ARG A 417 10.93 -3.72 -38.30
N SER A 418 10.99 -4.86 -37.63
CA SER A 418 11.99 -5.14 -36.59
C SER A 418 13.41 -5.07 -37.11
N GLN A 419 13.68 -5.64 -38.28
CA GLN A 419 14.99 -5.56 -38.96
C GLN A 419 15.36 -4.13 -39.32
N TRP A 420 14.39 -3.34 -39.82
CA TRP A 420 14.63 -1.92 -40.12
C TRP A 420 14.99 -1.17 -38.82
N ARG A 421 14.27 -1.32 -37.73
CA ARG A 421 14.59 -0.64 -36.47
C ARG A 421 15.96 -1.05 -35.91
N GLN A 422 16.35 -2.34 -36.05
CA GLN A 422 17.69 -2.81 -35.71
C GLN A 422 18.74 -2.09 -36.53
N SER A 423 18.52 -1.88 -37.86
CA SER A 423 19.40 -1.09 -38.70
C SER A 423 19.51 0.39 -38.31
N GLN A 424 18.46 0.91 -37.63
CA GLN A 424 18.43 2.25 -37.02
C GLN A 424 19.04 2.30 -35.61
N GLY A 425 19.62 1.19 -35.12
CA GLY A 425 20.27 1.08 -33.83
C GLY A 425 19.34 0.71 -32.67
N ALA A 426 18.19 0.10 -32.95
CA ALA A 426 17.36 -0.47 -31.91
C ALA A 426 18.11 -1.52 -31.08
N ILE A 427 17.88 -1.53 -29.76
CA ILE A 427 18.57 -2.42 -28.83
C ILE A 427 17.56 -3.43 -28.30
N ALA A 428 17.69 -4.67 -28.74
CA ALA A 428 16.87 -5.77 -28.25
C ALA A 428 17.49 -6.40 -26.99
N ILE A 429 16.70 -6.54 -25.94
CA ILE A 429 17.08 -7.18 -24.68
C ILE A 429 16.04 -8.25 -24.40
N HIS A 430 16.46 -9.52 -24.44
CA HIS A 430 15.58 -10.67 -24.21
C HIS A 430 15.94 -11.32 -22.87
N MET A 431 15.41 -10.76 -21.78
CA MET A 431 15.49 -11.37 -20.46
C MET A 431 14.26 -12.27 -20.24
N PRO A 432 14.40 -13.41 -19.58
CA PRO A 432 13.22 -14.15 -19.11
C PRO A 432 12.34 -13.27 -18.24
N GLU A 433 11.07 -13.18 -18.58
CA GLU A 433 10.04 -12.49 -17.81
C GLU A 433 9.05 -13.50 -17.26
N ALA A 434 8.64 -13.30 -16.00
CA ALA A 434 7.68 -14.16 -15.33
C ALA A 434 6.32 -13.48 -15.21
N SER A 435 5.26 -14.21 -15.50
CA SER A 435 3.89 -13.89 -15.08
C SER A 435 3.59 -14.64 -13.80
N ILE A 436 3.30 -13.92 -12.73
CA ILE A 436 2.90 -14.49 -11.44
C ILE A 436 1.40 -14.31 -11.29
N LYS A 437 0.67 -15.39 -11.05
CA LYS A 437 -0.78 -15.38 -10.82
C LYS A 437 -1.10 -16.08 -9.51
N VAL A 438 -2.08 -15.53 -8.78
CA VAL A 438 -2.57 -16.11 -7.53
C VAL A 438 -4.07 -16.31 -7.65
N GLN A 439 -4.48 -17.56 -7.56
CA GLN A 439 -5.89 -17.95 -7.62
C GLN A 439 -6.18 -18.94 -6.51
N ASP A 440 -7.21 -18.70 -5.72
CA ASP A 440 -7.62 -19.57 -4.60
C ASP A 440 -6.43 -19.94 -3.66
N ASP A 441 -5.60 -18.96 -3.36
CA ASP A 441 -4.35 -19.07 -2.59
C ASP A 441 -3.23 -19.89 -3.25
N GLU A 442 -3.44 -20.43 -4.44
CA GLU A 442 -2.40 -21.08 -5.23
C GLU A 442 -1.59 -20.04 -6.00
N VAL A 443 -0.25 -20.14 -5.91
CA VAL A 443 0.68 -19.25 -6.62
C VAL A 443 1.26 -20.01 -7.79
N THR A 444 1.09 -19.47 -9.00
CA THR A 444 1.69 -20.02 -10.22
C THR A 444 2.65 -19.02 -10.83
N ILE A 445 3.79 -19.50 -11.33
CA ILE A 445 4.77 -18.70 -12.07
C ILE A 445 4.94 -19.34 -13.44
N GLN A 446 4.75 -18.55 -14.49
CA GLN A 446 4.93 -18.97 -15.87
C GLN A 446 5.90 -18.01 -16.56
N LEU A 447 6.89 -18.56 -17.27
CA LEU A 447 7.72 -17.74 -18.13
C LEU A 447 6.91 -17.29 -19.34
N LEU A 448 7.07 -16.01 -19.67
CA LEU A 448 6.51 -15.43 -20.89
C LEU A 448 7.47 -15.72 -22.03
N ASP A 449 7.01 -16.51 -23.00
CA ASP A 449 7.76 -16.78 -24.20
C ASP A 449 7.86 -15.52 -25.08
N ASN A 450 9.05 -15.25 -25.61
CA ASN A 450 9.24 -14.21 -26.63
C ASN A 450 8.86 -14.76 -28.01
N SER A 451 7.59 -15.13 -28.17
CA SER A 451 7.06 -15.79 -29.37
C SER A 451 6.94 -14.81 -30.57
N LEU A 452 6.72 -15.37 -31.76
CA LEU A 452 6.53 -14.57 -32.98
C LEU A 452 5.27 -13.72 -32.87
N ALA A 453 4.21 -14.23 -32.29
CA ALA A 453 2.96 -13.49 -32.06
C ALA A 453 3.19 -12.28 -31.16
N ARG A 454 3.91 -12.43 -30.03
CA ARG A 454 4.25 -11.31 -29.14
C ARG A 454 5.12 -10.26 -29.83
N GLN A 455 6.10 -10.69 -30.61
CA GLN A 455 6.97 -9.79 -31.38
C GLN A 455 6.16 -9.02 -32.44
N LEU A 456 5.25 -9.70 -33.16
CA LEU A 456 4.36 -9.10 -34.15
C LEU A 456 3.52 -7.98 -33.53
N VAL A 457 2.81 -8.26 -32.44
CA VAL A 457 1.96 -7.26 -31.75
C VAL A 457 2.83 -6.10 -31.26
N ALA A 458 3.96 -6.39 -30.60
CA ALA A 458 4.87 -5.35 -30.14
C ALA A 458 5.36 -4.43 -31.28
N GLU A 459 5.71 -4.97 -32.44
CA GLU A 459 6.14 -4.16 -33.59
C GLU A 459 5.01 -3.28 -34.14
N MET A 460 3.77 -3.78 -34.18
CA MET A 460 2.62 -2.98 -34.60
C MET A 460 2.31 -1.86 -33.59
N MET A 461 2.42 -2.12 -32.30
CA MET A 461 2.25 -1.10 -31.26
C MET A 461 3.35 -0.02 -31.34
N ILE A 462 4.59 -0.41 -31.58
CA ILE A 462 5.71 0.51 -31.79
C ILE A 462 5.47 1.36 -33.06
N LEU A 463 4.96 0.75 -34.12
CA LEU A 463 4.65 1.44 -35.37
C LEU A 463 3.55 2.49 -35.20
N ALA A 464 2.47 2.17 -34.49
CA ALA A 464 1.40 3.13 -34.18
C ALA A 464 1.96 4.34 -33.37
N GLY A 465 2.81 4.06 -32.38
CA GLY A 465 3.44 5.11 -31.58
C GLY A 465 4.40 6.00 -32.37
N GLU A 466 5.14 5.45 -33.33
CA GLU A 466 5.97 6.25 -34.26
C GLU A 466 5.09 7.16 -35.13
N VAL A 467 4.04 6.62 -35.72
CA VAL A 467 3.12 7.38 -36.58
C VAL A 467 2.44 8.51 -35.80
N ALA A 468 1.95 8.24 -34.60
CA ALA A 468 1.38 9.25 -33.72
C ALA A 468 2.37 10.37 -33.40
N ALA A 469 3.62 10.02 -33.09
CA ALA A 469 4.66 10.99 -32.80
C ALA A 469 5.06 11.84 -34.04
N ARG A 470 5.18 11.20 -35.21
CA ARG A 470 5.41 11.92 -36.47
C ARG A 470 4.28 12.90 -36.80
N TYR A 471 3.03 12.48 -36.58
CA TYR A 471 1.85 13.34 -36.74
C TYR A 471 1.91 14.54 -35.79
N GLY A 472 2.16 14.30 -34.50
CA GLY A 472 2.29 15.37 -33.51
C GLY A 472 3.43 16.36 -33.88
N GLN A 473 4.57 15.86 -34.30
CA GLN A 473 5.71 16.70 -34.74
C GLN A 473 5.37 17.51 -35.97
N ALA A 474 4.77 16.90 -37.01
CA ALA A 474 4.42 17.57 -38.25
C ALA A 474 3.43 18.72 -38.07
N HIS A 475 2.54 18.61 -37.10
CA HIS A 475 1.51 19.59 -36.81
C HIS A 475 1.78 20.47 -35.58
N ASN A 476 2.97 20.38 -34.97
CA ASN A 476 3.33 21.05 -33.72
C ASN A 476 2.31 20.84 -32.61
N LEU A 477 1.70 19.63 -32.55
CA LEU A 477 0.70 19.26 -31.60
C LEU A 477 1.38 18.86 -30.29
N PRO A 478 1.02 19.45 -29.13
CA PRO A 478 1.58 19.01 -27.85
C PRO A 478 1.08 17.60 -27.53
N LEU A 479 2.01 16.64 -27.49
CA LEU A 479 1.77 15.24 -27.17
C LEU A 479 2.73 14.78 -26.07
N PRO A 480 2.39 13.72 -25.32
CA PRO A 480 3.32 13.07 -24.40
C PRO A 480 4.31 12.19 -25.19
N PHE A 481 5.35 12.80 -25.73
CA PHE A 481 6.45 12.06 -26.39
C PHE A 481 7.24 11.28 -25.35
N ARG A 482 7.69 10.09 -25.74
CA ARG A 482 8.55 9.26 -24.90
C ARG A 482 9.95 9.20 -25.51
N ASN A 483 10.90 9.72 -24.77
CA ASN A 483 12.28 9.90 -25.18
C ASN A 483 13.19 8.99 -24.35
N GLN A 484 14.29 8.53 -24.99
CA GLN A 484 15.33 7.79 -24.27
C GLN A 484 16.68 8.16 -24.86
N PRO A 485 17.59 8.73 -24.08
CA PRO A 485 18.95 9.04 -24.54
C PRO A 485 19.68 7.79 -25.02
N GLN A 486 20.67 7.99 -25.91
CA GLN A 486 21.53 6.90 -26.37
C GLN A 486 22.34 6.35 -25.19
N PRO A 487 22.30 5.03 -24.93
CA PRO A 487 23.11 4.44 -23.89
C PRO A 487 24.59 4.44 -24.26
N GLU A 488 25.44 4.58 -23.24
CA GLU A 488 26.88 4.35 -23.37
C GLU A 488 27.16 2.88 -23.15
N LEU A 489 27.13 2.09 -24.20
CA LEU A 489 27.40 0.65 -24.14
C LEU A 489 28.91 0.38 -24.07
N PRO A 490 29.37 -0.67 -23.38
CA PRO A 490 30.71 -1.16 -23.46
C PRO A 490 31.08 -1.48 -24.92
N PRO A 491 32.39 -1.42 -25.29
CA PRO A 491 32.85 -1.84 -26.61
C PRO A 491 32.32 -3.24 -26.98
N GLU A 492 31.96 -3.45 -28.21
CA GLU A 492 31.44 -4.72 -28.71
C GLU A 492 32.37 -5.90 -28.36
N THR A 493 33.69 -5.66 -28.43
CA THR A 493 34.71 -6.67 -28.06
C THR A 493 34.61 -7.10 -26.60
N GLU A 494 34.19 -6.25 -25.67
CA GLU A 494 33.99 -6.58 -24.27
C GLU A 494 32.65 -7.31 -24.09
N LEU A 495 31.59 -6.85 -24.74
CA LEU A 495 30.28 -7.52 -24.69
C LEU A 495 30.34 -8.93 -25.26
N LEU A 496 31.14 -9.15 -26.32
CA LEU A 496 31.32 -10.49 -26.90
C LEU A 496 32.13 -11.46 -26.02
N GLN A 497 32.89 -10.95 -25.04
CA GLN A 497 33.56 -11.80 -24.05
C GLN A 497 32.57 -12.36 -23.01
N LEU A 498 31.42 -11.71 -22.81
CA LEU A 498 30.38 -12.20 -21.92
C LEU A 498 29.63 -13.36 -22.59
N PRO A 499 29.20 -14.37 -21.80
CA PRO A 499 28.33 -15.41 -22.29
C PRO A 499 27.10 -14.83 -23.01
N PRO A 500 26.70 -15.41 -24.17
CA PRO A 500 25.52 -14.95 -24.89
C PRO A 500 24.24 -15.20 -24.07
N GLY A 501 23.16 -14.46 -24.41
CA GLY A 501 21.88 -14.58 -23.71
C GLY A 501 21.79 -13.70 -22.46
N PRO A 502 21.18 -14.19 -21.37
CA PRO A 502 20.80 -13.37 -20.21
C PRO A 502 21.97 -12.59 -19.57
N VAL A 503 23.18 -13.15 -19.55
CA VAL A 503 24.38 -12.50 -19.00
C VAL A 503 24.71 -11.25 -19.77
N ARG A 504 24.79 -11.35 -21.09
CA ARG A 504 25.09 -10.22 -22.01
C ARG A 504 23.95 -9.19 -21.98
N TYR A 505 22.69 -9.65 -21.99
CA TYR A 505 21.52 -8.78 -21.87
C TYR A 505 21.47 -8.04 -20.53
N SER A 506 21.86 -8.69 -19.44
CA SER A 506 21.98 -8.03 -18.13
C SER A 506 23.03 -6.91 -18.12
N ALA A 507 24.16 -7.11 -18.82
CA ALA A 507 25.19 -6.08 -18.98
C ALA A 507 24.69 -4.88 -19.79
N ILE A 508 24.00 -5.12 -20.92
CA ILE A 508 23.41 -4.10 -21.77
C ILE A 508 22.32 -3.34 -20.99
N ARG A 509 21.39 -4.06 -20.33
CA ARG A 509 20.28 -3.49 -19.56
C ARG A 509 20.75 -2.49 -18.50
N ARG A 510 21.88 -2.75 -17.87
CA ARG A 510 22.47 -1.86 -16.86
C ARG A 510 22.90 -0.50 -17.42
N CYS A 511 23.29 -0.47 -18.69
CA CYS A 511 23.71 0.75 -19.38
C CYS A 511 22.53 1.56 -19.93
N MET A 512 21.30 0.99 -19.94
CA MET A 512 20.14 1.66 -20.50
C MET A 512 19.65 2.79 -19.58
N PRO A 513 19.61 4.05 -20.06
CA PRO A 513 18.99 5.14 -19.35
C PRO A 513 17.46 4.91 -19.26
N ARG A 514 16.83 5.51 -18.25
CA ARG A 514 15.37 5.50 -18.18
C ARG A 514 14.78 6.33 -19.31
N SER A 515 13.65 5.86 -19.85
CA SER A 515 12.85 6.67 -20.78
C SER A 515 12.05 7.71 -20.00
N GLU A 516 11.90 8.90 -20.58
CA GLU A 516 11.21 10.03 -19.99
C GLU A 516 10.06 10.49 -20.88
N VAL A 517 9.00 11.02 -20.26
CA VAL A 517 7.89 11.65 -20.97
C VAL A 517 8.16 13.15 -21.06
N SER A 518 8.05 13.71 -22.26
CA SER A 518 8.34 15.12 -22.57
C SER A 518 7.36 15.64 -23.62
N LEU A 519 7.15 16.96 -23.67
CA LEU A 519 6.39 17.61 -24.75
C LEU A 519 7.22 17.90 -25.98
N SER A 520 8.53 17.69 -25.92
CA SER A 520 9.43 17.86 -27.04
C SER A 520 9.79 16.51 -27.66
N PRO A 521 9.56 16.30 -28.97
CA PRO A 521 9.94 15.05 -29.61
C PRO A 521 11.46 14.90 -29.64
N ALA A 522 11.93 13.72 -29.22
CA ALA A 522 13.34 13.34 -29.28
C ALA A 522 13.49 11.84 -29.49
N ARG A 523 14.71 11.42 -29.80
CA ARG A 523 15.02 10.00 -30.06
C ARG A 523 14.69 9.08 -28.90
N HIS A 524 14.14 7.91 -29.20
CA HIS A 524 14.01 6.79 -28.31
C HIS A 524 15.03 5.71 -28.68
N ALA A 525 16.15 5.68 -27.99
CA ALA A 525 17.32 4.89 -28.38
C ALA A 525 17.03 3.39 -28.45
N SER A 526 16.41 2.78 -27.43
CA SER A 526 16.14 1.34 -27.45
C SER A 526 15.17 0.93 -28.55
N LEU A 527 14.26 1.80 -28.97
CA LEU A 527 13.37 1.54 -30.11
C LEU A 527 14.01 1.80 -31.47
N GLY A 528 15.14 2.51 -31.54
CA GLY A 528 15.77 2.93 -32.79
C GLY A 528 14.93 3.94 -33.58
N LEU A 529 14.14 4.77 -32.88
CA LEU A 529 13.22 5.73 -33.50
C LEU A 529 13.61 7.16 -33.16
N ASP A 530 13.49 8.06 -34.12
CA ASP A 530 13.80 9.48 -33.92
C ASP A 530 12.72 10.21 -33.09
N THR A 531 11.50 9.68 -33.10
CA THR A 531 10.40 10.16 -32.26
C THR A 531 9.42 9.01 -31.95
N TYR A 532 8.84 9.06 -30.76
CA TYR A 532 7.88 8.05 -30.30
C TYR A 532 6.89 8.67 -29.32
N ALA A 533 5.62 8.26 -29.39
CA ALA A 533 4.59 8.61 -28.43
C ALA A 533 3.74 7.37 -28.09
N GLN A 534 3.39 7.21 -26.84
CA GLN A 534 2.51 6.11 -26.42
C GLN A 534 1.04 6.48 -26.70
N VAL A 535 0.35 5.64 -27.47
CA VAL A 535 -1.06 5.86 -27.88
C VAL A 535 -1.90 4.58 -27.88
N THR A 536 -1.28 3.43 -27.58
CA THR A 536 -1.84 2.11 -27.90
C THR A 536 -2.61 1.45 -26.78
N SER A 537 -2.70 2.08 -25.60
CA SER A 537 -3.41 1.51 -24.47
C SER A 537 -4.20 2.56 -23.67
N PRO A 538 -5.12 3.30 -24.28
CA PRO A 538 -5.82 4.41 -23.64
C PRO A 538 -6.86 3.98 -22.60
N ILE A 539 -7.26 2.70 -22.56
CA ILE A 539 -8.17 2.17 -21.51
C ILE A 539 -7.40 2.05 -20.19
N ARG A 540 -6.10 1.73 -20.26
CA ARG A 540 -5.28 1.39 -19.09
C ARG A 540 -4.08 2.30 -18.84
N ARG A 541 -3.81 3.33 -19.67
CA ARG A 541 -2.77 4.34 -19.47
C ARG A 541 -3.32 5.72 -19.79
N TYR A 542 -3.31 6.59 -18.80
CA TYR A 542 -3.84 7.95 -18.96
C TYR A 542 -3.01 8.81 -19.93
N SER A 543 -1.70 8.60 -20.02
CA SER A 543 -0.85 9.27 -21.01
C SER A 543 -1.30 9.02 -22.45
N ASP A 544 -1.74 7.80 -22.75
CA ASP A 544 -2.23 7.40 -24.07
C ASP A 544 -3.59 8.04 -24.34
N LEU A 545 -4.46 8.09 -23.33
CA LEU A 545 -5.75 8.82 -23.42
C LEU A 545 -5.55 10.30 -23.71
N LEU A 546 -4.55 10.95 -23.06
CA LEU A 546 -4.19 12.35 -23.34
C LEU A 546 -3.79 12.54 -24.80
N ALA A 547 -2.96 11.63 -25.36
CA ALA A 547 -2.59 11.68 -26.76
C ALA A 547 -3.81 11.56 -27.67
N HIS A 548 -4.77 10.68 -27.38
CA HIS A 548 -6.01 10.55 -28.11
C HIS A 548 -6.86 11.83 -28.07
N PHE A 549 -7.01 12.48 -26.93
CA PHE A 549 -7.71 13.77 -26.83
C PHE A 549 -7.11 14.82 -27.77
N GLN A 550 -5.79 14.96 -27.73
CA GLN A 550 -5.05 15.95 -28.52
C GLN A 550 -5.14 15.65 -30.04
N ILE A 551 -4.84 14.41 -30.46
CA ILE A 551 -4.86 13.99 -31.86
C ILE A 551 -6.27 14.14 -32.43
N LYS A 552 -7.29 13.65 -31.74
CA LYS A 552 -8.68 13.67 -32.25
C LYS A 552 -9.25 15.07 -32.34
N ALA A 553 -8.97 15.96 -31.38
CA ALA A 553 -9.38 17.36 -31.49
C ALA A 553 -8.75 18.03 -32.74
N HIS A 554 -7.46 17.80 -32.97
CA HIS A 554 -6.78 18.31 -34.15
C HIS A 554 -7.36 17.74 -35.46
N LEU A 555 -7.68 16.43 -35.50
CA LEU A 555 -8.31 15.80 -36.67
C LEU A 555 -9.68 16.40 -37.00
N ARG A 556 -10.44 16.86 -36.00
CA ARG A 556 -11.70 17.58 -36.18
C ARG A 556 -11.54 19.05 -36.54
N GLY A 557 -10.30 19.57 -36.57
CA GLY A 557 -10.04 21.00 -36.77
C GLY A 557 -10.34 21.85 -35.55
N GLU A 558 -10.45 21.25 -34.39
CA GLU A 558 -10.68 21.91 -33.12
C GLU A 558 -9.36 22.27 -32.42
N THR A 559 -9.42 23.23 -31.50
CA THR A 559 -8.29 23.49 -30.60
C THR A 559 -8.11 22.30 -29.67
N PRO A 560 -6.88 21.77 -29.52
CA PRO A 560 -6.61 20.69 -28.56
C PRO A 560 -7.05 21.09 -27.14
N PRO A 561 -7.63 20.16 -26.36
CA PRO A 561 -8.21 20.47 -25.05
C PRO A 561 -7.17 20.89 -24.00
N PHE A 562 -5.92 20.55 -24.22
CA PHE A 562 -4.84 20.94 -23.30
C PHE A 562 -3.78 21.77 -24.05
N SER A 563 -3.46 22.96 -23.54
CA SER A 563 -2.26 23.69 -23.98
C SER A 563 -0.99 22.94 -23.58
N ALA A 564 0.18 23.34 -24.08
CA ALA A 564 1.45 22.73 -23.70
C ALA A 564 1.70 22.85 -22.18
N GLU A 565 1.39 24.00 -21.58
CA GLU A 565 1.55 24.24 -20.15
C GLU A 565 0.60 23.34 -19.32
N GLN A 566 -0.67 23.27 -19.72
CA GLN A 566 -1.66 22.41 -19.04
C GLN A 566 -1.30 20.93 -19.16
N LEU A 567 -0.85 20.50 -20.35
CA LEU A 567 -0.42 19.13 -20.55
C LEU A 567 0.82 18.78 -19.72
N GLN A 568 1.76 19.72 -19.57
CA GLN A 568 2.93 19.56 -18.71
C GLN A 568 2.53 19.36 -17.23
N GLU A 569 1.60 20.15 -16.70
CA GLU A 569 1.07 20.02 -15.33
C GLU A 569 0.40 18.67 -15.12
N VAL A 570 -0.44 18.25 -16.08
CA VAL A 570 -1.11 16.96 -16.03
C VAL A 570 -0.10 15.82 -16.01
N LEU A 571 0.88 15.85 -16.91
CA LEU A 571 1.91 14.81 -17.02
C LEU A 571 2.77 14.70 -15.77
N MET A 572 3.06 15.79 -15.07
CA MET A 572 3.80 15.74 -13.80
C MET A 572 3.05 14.92 -12.75
N SER A 573 1.75 15.17 -12.58
CA SER A 573 0.92 14.44 -11.61
C SER A 573 0.74 12.97 -12.02
N VAL A 574 0.45 12.71 -13.28
CA VAL A 574 0.23 11.38 -13.84
C VAL A 574 1.50 10.53 -13.77
N SER A 575 2.68 11.12 -14.07
CA SER A 575 3.95 10.40 -14.00
C SER A 575 4.31 9.96 -12.59
N ALA A 576 4.00 10.78 -11.58
CA ALA A 576 4.22 10.41 -10.18
C ALA A 576 3.33 9.22 -9.77
N ALA A 577 2.04 9.26 -10.09
CA ALA A 577 1.11 8.17 -9.79
C ALA A 577 1.47 6.88 -10.57
N ALA A 578 1.90 7.00 -11.84
CA ALA A 578 2.36 5.86 -12.64
C ALA A 578 3.63 5.21 -12.04
N GLN A 579 4.58 6.01 -11.53
CA GLN A 579 5.78 5.49 -10.86
C GLN A 579 5.44 4.75 -9.58
N GLU A 580 4.48 5.26 -8.81
CA GLU A 580 3.99 4.60 -7.60
C GLU A 580 3.31 3.26 -7.94
N ALA A 581 2.48 3.22 -8.99
CA ALA A 581 1.85 2.00 -9.47
C ALA A 581 2.89 0.95 -9.86
N VAL A 582 3.89 1.31 -10.66
CA VAL A 582 5.00 0.42 -11.05
C VAL A 582 5.78 -0.08 -9.82
N TRP A 583 5.98 0.77 -8.82
CA TRP A 583 6.65 0.37 -7.59
C TRP A 583 5.82 -0.67 -6.82
N VAL A 584 4.50 -0.44 -6.63
CA VAL A 584 3.60 -1.39 -5.94
C VAL A 584 3.55 -2.73 -6.68
N GLU A 585 3.41 -2.69 -8.00
CA GLU A 585 3.39 -3.87 -8.87
C GLU A 585 4.68 -4.70 -8.72
N ARG A 586 5.83 -4.04 -8.80
CA ARG A 586 7.14 -4.67 -8.65
C ARG A 586 7.33 -5.30 -7.26
N GLN A 587 6.96 -4.58 -6.19
CA GLN A 587 7.09 -5.10 -4.83
C GLN A 587 6.12 -6.25 -4.58
N THR A 588 4.91 -6.18 -5.13
CA THR A 588 3.92 -7.26 -5.00
C THR A 588 4.35 -8.51 -5.75
N ASN A 589 4.86 -8.36 -6.98
CA ASN A 589 5.44 -9.48 -7.74
C ASN A 589 6.63 -10.10 -7.00
N ARG A 590 7.50 -9.29 -6.42
CA ARG A 590 8.62 -9.74 -5.60
C ARG A 590 8.15 -10.54 -4.40
N TYR A 591 7.15 -10.04 -3.67
CA TYR A 591 6.55 -10.74 -2.53
C TYR A 591 6.03 -12.13 -2.93
N TRP A 592 5.23 -12.21 -3.99
CA TRP A 592 4.63 -13.46 -4.42
C TRP A 592 5.65 -14.43 -5.04
N GLY A 593 6.68 -13.92 -5.71
CA GLY A 593 7.81 -14.75 -6.15
C GLY A 593 8.56 -15.40 -4.97
N LEU A 594 8.78 -14.64 -3.89
CA LEU A 594 9.38 -15.19 -2.67
C LEU A 594 8.43 -16.13 -1.94
N GLU A 595 7.13 -15.86 -1.93
CA GLU A 595 6.13 -16.75 -1.36
C GLU A 595 6.03 -18.08 -2.11
N PHE A 596 6.12 -18.03 -3.43
CA PHE A 596 6.23 -19.24 -4.25
C PHE A 596 7.46 -20.07 -3.83
N LEU A 597 8.61 -19.44 -3.74
CA LEU A 597 9.85 -20.11 -3.30
C LEU A 597 9.76 -20.64 -1.86
N ARG A 598 9.01 -19.96 -0.97
CA ARG A 598 8.76 -20.43 0.40
C ARG A 598 7.94 -21.71 0.40
N ARG A 599 6.93 -21.82 -0.46
CA ARG A 599 6.08 -22.99 -0.61
C ARG A 599 6.84 -24.18 -1.27
N HIS A 600 7.85 -23.86 -2.09
CA HIS A 600 8.69 -24.81 -2.82
C HIS A 600 10.13 -24.85 -2.28
N ALA A 601 10.33 -24.69 -0.98
CA ALA A 601 11.66 -24.60 -0.36
C ALA A 601 12.50 -25.89 -0.48
N THR A 602 11.86 -27.03 -0.73
CA THR A 602 12.53 -28.32 -0.92
C THR A 602 13.01 -28.54 -2.35
N ASP A 603 12.49 -27.79 -3.32
CA ASP A 603 12.75 -27.99 -4.72
C ASP A 603 14.14 -27.48 -5.12
N LEU A 604 14.64 -27.98 -6.21
CA LEU A 604 15.92 -27.58 -6.79
C LEU A 604 15.67 -26.71 -8.01
N TRP A 605 16.40 -25.62 -8.09
CA TRP A 605 16.26 -24.61 -9.12
C TRP A 605 17.55 -24.44 -9.91
N GLN A 606 17.44 -24.24 -11.23
CA GLN A 606 18.60 -23.88 -12.04
C GLN A 606 18.85 -22.40 -11.96
N GLY A 607 20.04 -22.02 -11.48
CA GLY A 607 20.48 -20.66 -11.32
C GLY A 607 21.59 -20.30 -12.29
N LEU A 608 21.50 -19.17 -12.96
CA LEU A 608 22.54 -18.62 -13.85
C LEU A 608 23.16 -17.37 -13.20
N VAL A 609 24.48 -17.36 -13.03
CA VAL A 609 25.20 -16.20 -12.50
C VAL A 609 25.23 -15.09 -13.54
N LEU A 610 24.45 -14.02 -13.34
CA LEU A 610 24.32 -12.92 -14.32
C LEU A 610 25.45 -11.91 -14.22
N ARG A 611 25.74 -11.43 -13.00
CA ARG A 611 26.73 -10.38 -12.76
C ARG A 611 27.07 -10.25 -11.28
N TRP A 612 28.21 -9.64 -10.99
CA TRP A 612 28.56 -9.22 -9.66
C TRP A 612 27.75 -7.99 -9.22
N LEU A 613 27.17 -8.05 -8.02
CA LEU A 613 26.63 -6.89 -7.32
C LEU A 613 27.73 -6.20 -6.51
N ARG A 614 28.52 -7.00 -5.79
CA ARG A 614 29.72 -6.59 -5.04
C ARG A 614 30.72 -7.74 -5.07
N GLU A 615 31.68 -7.65 -6.00
CA GLU A 615 32.65 -8.73 -6.22
C GLU A 615 33.53 -8.98 -5.00
N HIS A 616 33.96 -7.93 -4.31
CA HIS A 616 34.78 -8.04 -3.09
C HIS A 616 34.06 -8.68 -1.89
N GLU A 617 32.71 -8.74 -1.91
CA GLU A 617 31.89 -9.44 -0.93
C GLU A 617 31.40 -10.81 -1.45
N SER A 618 31.85 -11.24 -2.61
CA SER A 618 31.36 -12.43 -3.32
C SER A 618 29.84 -12.46 -3.49
N LEU A 619 29.21 -11.27 -3.68
CA LEU A 619 27.77 -11.11 -3.86
C LEU A 619 27.46 -10.93 -5.34
N ALA A 620 26.72 -11.87 -5.93
CA ALA A 620 26.30 -11.81 -7.31
C ALA A 620 24.78 -11.82 -7.45
N LEU A 621 24.31 -11.37 -8.62
CA LEU A 621 22.92 -11.53 -9.07
C LEU A 621 22.82 -12.86 -9.83
N VAL A 622 21.89 -13.70 -9.41
CA VAL A 622 21.60 -15.00 -10.02
C VAL A 622 20.18 -14.98 -10.57
N LEU A 623 19.99 -15.49 -11.77
CA LEU A 623 18.68 -15.71 -12.39
C LEU A 623 18.26 -17.15 -12.13
N LEU A 624 17.10 -17.34 -11.52
CA LEU A 624 16.43 -18.64 -11.55
C LEU A 624 15.72 -18.76 -12.90
N GLU A 625 16.32 -19.54 -13.81
CA GLU A 625 15.94 -19.55 -15.24
C GLU A 625 14.49 -20.02 -15.45
N GLU A 626 14.05 -21.01 -14.66
CA GLU A 626 12.70 -21.58 -14.74
C GLU A 626 11.60 -20.64 -14.24
N LEU A 627 11.98 -19.62 -13.45
CA LEU A 627 11.05 -18.69 -12.81
C LEU A 627 11.20 -17.25 -13.30
N GLY A 628 12.23 -16.92 -14.08
CA GLY A 628 12.52 -15.56 -14.48
C GLY A 628 12.84 -14.62 -13.29
N LEU A 629 13.20 -15.15 -12.13
CA LEU A 629 13.44 -14.40 -10.92
C LEU A 629 14.92 -14.08 -10.70
N GLU A 630 15.26 -12.81 -10.56
CA GLU A 630 16.61 -12.37 -10.25
C GLU A 630 16.78 -12.20 -8.74
N LEU A 631 17.77 -12.91 -8.16
CA LEU A 631 18.02 -12.98 -6.73
C LEU A 631 19.49 -12.70 -6.42
N ALA A 632 19.75 -11.98 -5.33
CA ALA A 632 21.10 -11.78 -4.83
C ALA A 632 21.56 -13.01 -4.03
N MET A 633 22.76 -13.52 -4.33
CA MET A 633 23.36 -14.65 -3.62
C MET A 633 24.82 -14.36 -3.28
N ARG A 634 25.22 -14.70 -2.07
CA ARG A 634 26.62 -14.66 -1.64
C ARG A 634 27.25 -16.05 -1.80
N PHE A 635 28.46 -16.09 -2.33
CA PHE A 635 29.19 -17.30 -2.59
C PHE A 635 30.39 -17.46 -1.64
N ASP A 636 30.62 -18.69 -1.20
CA ASP A 636 31.79 -19.06 -0.39
C ASP A 636 32.97 -19.53 -1.26
N ARG A 637 32.77 -19.61 -2.58
CA ARG A 637 33.78 -20.00 -3.58
C ARG A 637 33.79 -19.01 -4.76
N PRO A 638 34.85 -18.98 -5.54
CA PRO A 638 34.86 -18.27 -6.81
C PRO A 638 33.83 -18.84 -7.77
N VAL A 639 33.06 -17.99 -8.44
CA VAL A 639 32.13 -18.34 -9.50
C VAL A 639 32.37 -17.47 -10.73
N ALA A 640 32.05 -17.98 -11.91
CA ALA A 640 32.19 -17.26 -13.15
C ALA A 640 30.82 -16.68 -13.61
N LEU A 641 30.86 -15.59 -14.37
CA LEU A 641 29.66 -15.10 -15.04
C LEU A 641 29.18 -16.12 -16.08
N GLY A 642 27.91 -16.44 -16.07
CA GLY A 642 27.32 -17.47 -16.92
C GLY A 642 27.47 -18.90 -16.36
N GLU A 643 28.02 -19.08 -15.17
CA GLU A 643 28.05 -20.36 -14.51
C GLU A 643 26.63 -20.78 -14.10
N GLN A 644 26.29 -22.02 -14.44
CA GLN A 644 25.03 -22.64 -14.04
C GLN A 644 25.20 -23.38 -12.71
N LEU A 645 24.21 -23.21 -11.84
CA LEU A 645 24.22 -23.67 -10.46
C LEU A 645 22.94 -24.43 -10.18
N THR A 646 23.01 -25.47 -9.38
CA THR A 646 21.81 -26.06 -8.77
C THR A 646 21.62 -25.50 -7.38
N LEU A 647 20.48 -24.86 -7.16
CA LEU A 647 20.21 -24.06 -5.97
C LEU A 647 19.00 -24.61 -5.21
N ARG A 648 19.02 -24.43 -3.90
CA ARG A 648 17.89 -24.67 -2.99
C ARG A 648 17.68 -23.46 -2.10
N VAL A 649 16.42 -23.24 -1.72
CA VAL A 649 16.07 -22.23 -0.72
C VAL A 649 16.50 -22.73 0.67
N ALA A 650 17.38 -21.98 1.32
CA ALA A 650 17.80 -22.25 2.70
C ALA A 650 16.91 -21.54 3.71
N TYR A 651 16.50 -20.30 3.39
CA TYR A 651 15.58 -19.49 4.19
C TYR A 651 14.90 -18.47 3.29
N VAL A 652 13.63 -18.18 3.55
CA VAL A 652 12.90 -17.12 2.85
C VAL A 652 11.83 -16.50 3.75
N ASP A 653 11.80 -15.18 3.76
CA ASP A 653 10.80 -14.37 4.43
C ASP A 653 10.26 -13.31 3.45
N PRO A 654 9.11 -13.58 2.81
CA PRO A 654 8.53 -12.66 1.82
C PRO A 654 8.16 -11.29 2.41
N ARG A 655 7.75 -11.23 3.69
CA ARG A 655 7.34 -9.99 4.36
C ARG A 655 8.49 -9.03 4.60
N ASN A 656 9.67 -9.55 4.82
CA ASN A 656 10.87 -8.75 5.05
C ASN A 656 11.82 -8.72 3.84
N ASP A 657 11.38 -9.25 2.67
CA ASP A 657 12.18 -9.37 1.43
C ASP A 657 13.52 -10.05 1.64
N VAL A 658 13.55 -11.10 2.47
CA VAL A 658 14.77 -11.85 2.77
C VAL A 658 14.71 -13.20 2.09
N ILE A 659 15.79 -13.55 1.37
CA ILE A 659 16.00 -14.90 0.83
C ILE A 659 17.46 -15.29 0.95
N HIS A 660 17.69 -16.51 1.37
CA HIS A 660 18.98 -17.17 1.36
C HIS A 660 18.93 -18.42 0.50
N LEU A 661 19.72 -18.43 -0.56
CA LEU A 661 19.90 -19.58 -1.43
C LEU A 661 21.17 -20.33 -1.03
N ARG A 662 21.18 -21.62 -1.25
CA ARG A 662 22.33 -22.50 -1.05
C ARG A 662 22.57 -23.33 -2.31
N GLU A 663 23.84 -23.37 -2.74
CA GLU A 663 24.28 -24.29 -3.79
C GLU A 663 24.21 -25.74 -3.28
N VAL A 664 23.76 -26.62 -4.15
CA VAL A 664 23.68 -28.06 -3.89
C VAL A 664 24.59 -28.75 -4.90
N ASP A 665 25.57 -29.54 -4.41
CA ASP A 665 26.41 -30.33 -5.27
C ASP A 665 25.54 -31.28 -6.10
N THR A 666 25.55 -31.13 -7.40
CA THR A 666 24.90 -32.07 -8.29
C THR A 666 25.74 -33.36 -8.24
N PRO A 667 25.18 -34.53 -7.85
CA PRO A 667 25.93 -35.76 -7.93
C PRO A 667 26.38 -35.96 -9.38
N THR A 668 27.67 -35.95 -9.62
CA THR A 668 28.25 -36.26 -10.93
C THR A 668 27.74 -37.65 -11.33
N VAL A 669 27.30 -37.81 -12.58
CA VAL A 669 26.73 -39.03 -13.20
C VAL A 669 27.69 -40.24 -13.09
N THR A 670 28.88 -40.08 -12.51
CA THR A 670 29.87 -41.12 -12.24
C THR A 670 29.57 -42.03 -11.04
N ASP A 671 28.57 -41.70 -10.19
CA ASP A 671 28.25 -42.47 -8.99
C ASP A 671 27.02 -43.39 -9.09
N LEU A 672 26.52 -43.62 -10.29
CA LEU A 672 25.55 -44.72 -10.50
C LEU A 672 26.25 -46.06 -10.38
N PRO A 673 25.84 -46.94 -9.45
CA PRO A 673 26.40 -48.27 -9.38
C PRO A 673 26.15 -48.98 -10.72
N LYS A 674 27.23 -49.49 -11.33
CA LYS A 674 27.14 -50.33 -12.51
C LYS A 674 26.15 -51.46 -12.22
N VAL A 675 25.02 -51.45 -12.93
CA VAL A 675 24.13 -52.60 -12.95
C VAL A 675 24.92 -53.75 -13.58
N GLU A 676 25.36 -54.69 -12.76
CA GLU A 676 25.88 -55.96 -13.25
C GLU A 676 24.80 -56.66 -14.05
N GLN A 677 25.08 -56.82 -15.34
CA GLN A 677 24.31 -57.70 -16.20
C GLN A 677 24.44 -59.14 -15.66
N LEU A 678 23.39 -59.57 -14.99
CA LEU A 678 23.21 -61.08 -14.81
C LEU A 678 22.68 -61.62 -16.10
N ALA A 679 23.50 -62.54 -16.62
CA ALA A 679 23.27 -63.40 -17.81
C ALA A 679 22.08 -64.37 -17.63
#